data_99509c1228790bbb27c427f5f28eef0c
#
_entry.id   99509c1228790bbb27c427f5f28eef0c
#
_cell.length_a   1.000
_cell.length_b   1.000
_cell.length_c   1.000
_cell.angle_alpha   90.00
_cell.angle_beta   90.00
_cell.angle_gamma   90.00
#
_symmetry.space_group_name_H-M   'P 1'
#
loop_
_entity.id
_entity.type
_entity.pdbx_description
1 polymer ?
#
loop_
_entity_poly.entity_id
_entity_poly.type
_entity_poly.pdbx_seq_one_letter_code
_entity_poly.pdbx_strand_id
1 'polypeptide(L)'
;MATPTTNASTYDASQIQMLRGMEAVRENMGMYLGGNDTSALHHLVYEVVDNSVDEALAGFCDTITIELRADGSVAVIDNGRGIPTGMHPVEKRSALELALTELHAGGKFKGSQGYKVSGGLHGVGVSAVNAVSSWMRAEIKQNGKLWIQEYHLGVPQGPVKAVADSNETGTTIVFKASDDLFITTEYSFRTLAARFREMAYLNKGLRFRMVDHINDREMSYYFDGGIVSFVRHLTREKGPLLPQPFYVEKAVENVHVEVAMQYTGDFSETLLAFTNNIANPDGGTHVTGYRTALTRTINAYGRNKGLLKEGDSLSGDDVREGLTAIISIKLFRPQFESQTKVKLATPEAKTAVETALNEALGAYLEENPAEGRRIIEKALLASRARDAARKARDLVQRKGALEGFALPGKLADCSDKEPAHCEIFLVEGDSAGGCFVENTHVILASGTSKTIKQLAEDWEQGITHFGYATNDGGDVRIVPLDHPRLTKRDAQLVEVELDNGERIRCTPDHLFRLRDGSYKQAQHLSTTDRLMGWEQSRALGNVQATLNTNDRTLRHVIHFEETADVYDLTVEKYHNFALAAGVFVHNSAKQGRDRRFQAILPLRGKILNVERARLDRMLANNEVKSLITALGTGIGETFDLSRLRYHRILLMADADVDGSHIRTLLLTFFFRHMRDVIDNGHLYLAQPPLFRVQHGKTYKYVYNEAARDEYIKSLPTGTKVSVQRFKGLGEMNPEQLWETTLNPQNRMILQITIEDAIAADETFTMLMGDLVPPRRKFIQTHAVDVKNLDV
;
A
#
# COMPACT_ATOMS: atom_id res chain seq x y z
N MET A 1 -51.30 -8.50 -29.22
CA MET A 1 -49.94 -8.04 -29.57
C MET A 1 -49.92 -6.52 -29.48
N ALA A 2 -49.43 -5.99 -28.43
CA ALA A 2 -49.21 -4.56 -28.24
C ALA A 2 -47.70 -4.34 -28.14
N THR A 3 -47.11 -3.70 -29.11
CA THR A 3 -45.73 -3.24 -29.20
C THR A 3 -45.46 -2.19 -28.13
N PRO A 4 -44.42 -2.30 -27.34
CA PRO A 4 -44.02 -1.22 -26.46
C PRO A 4 -43.33 -0.11 -27.27
N THR A 5 -43.96 1.07 -27.32
CA THR A 5 -43.38 2.31 -27.83
C THR A 5 -42.23 2.71 -26.88
N THR A 6 -41.02 2.50 -27.32
CA THR A 6 -39.82 3.15 -26.77
C THR A 6 -39.90 4.64 -27.05
N ASN A 7 -40.13 5.45 -25.98
CA ASN A 7 -39.88 6.88 -26.02
C ASN A 7 -38.37 7.08 -26.19
N ALA A 8 -37.89 7.24 -27.40
CA ALA A 8 -36.58 7.80 -27.66
C ALA A 8 -36.65 9.27 -27.22
N SER A 9 -35.98 9.59 -26.09
CA SER A 9 -35.73 10.96 -25.71
C SER A 9 -34.94 11.62 -26.87
N THR A 10 -35.58 12.54 -27.57
CA THR A 10 -34.93 13.33 -28.62
C THR A 10 -33.87 14.19 -27.95
N TYR A 11 -32.59 13.85 -28.15
CA TYR A 11 -31.46 14.70 -27.77
C TYR A 11 -31.44 15.88 -28.76
N ASP A 12 -31.78 17.08 -28.27
CA ASP A 12 -31.83 18.29 -29.06
C ASP A 12 -31.01 19.44 -28.47
N ALA A 13 -30.91 20.55 -29.17
CA ALA A 13 -30.11 21.71 -28.78
C ALA A 13 -30.52 22.32 -27.41
N SER A 14 -31.75 22.08 -26.94
CA SER A 14 -32.24 22.59 -25.65
C SER A 14 -31.66 21.81 -24.44
N GLN A 15 -31.10 20.62 -24.66
CA GLN A 15 -30.47 19.81 -23.64
C GLN A 15 -28.99 20.14 -23.45
N ILE A 16 -28.42 21.01 -24.29
CA ILE A 16 -27.03 21.46 -24.11
C ILE A 16 -26.99 22.54 -23.02
N GLN A 17 -26.47 22.20 -21.86
CA GLN A 17 -26.25 23.15 -20.77
C GLN A 17 -24.85 23.72 -20.84
N MET A 18 -24.71 25.02 -20.64
CA MET A 18 -23.42 25.70 -20.58
C MET A 18 -23.18 26.19 -19.17
N LEU A 19 -22.29 25.51 -18.44
CA LEU A 19 -21.82 25.94 -17.10
C LEU A 19 -20.81 27.10 -17.27
N ARG A 20 -20.93 28.14 -16.49
CA ARG A 20 -20.07 29.33 -16.55
C ARG A 20 -19.49 29.69 -15.18
N GLY A 21 -18.25 30.21 -15.21
CA GLY A 21 -17.59 30.77 -14.01
C GLY A 21 -17.54 29.77 -12.84
N MET A 22 -17.95 30.23 -11.66
CA MET A 22 -17.89 29.48 -10.39
C MET A 22 -18.83 28.27 -10.35
N GLU A 23 -19.94 28.29 -11.09
CA GLU A 23 -20.85 27.16 -11.20
C GLU A 23 -20.16 25.95 -11.88
N ALA A 24 -19.39 26.21 -12.94
CA ALA A 24 -18.63 25.14 -13.61
C ALA A 24 -17.66 24.43 -12.67
N VAL A 25 -17.07 25.13 -11.70
CA VAL A 25 -16.16 24.55 -10.71
C VAL A 25 -16.94 23.65 -9.74
N ARG A 26 -18.08 24.12 -9.23
CA ARG A 26 -18.89 23.34 -8.27
C ARG A 26 -19.47 22.07 -8.87
N GLU A 27 -19.94 22.12 -10.10
CA GLU A 27 -20.50 20.96 -10.80
C GLU A 27 -19.41 19.96 -11.25
N ASN A 28 -18.16 20.41 -11.44
CA ASN A 28 -17.07 19.59 -11.95
C ASN A 28 -15.85 19.61 -11.00
N MET A 29 -16.05 19.44 -9.69
CA MET A 29 -14.97 19.47 -8.70
C MET A 29 -13.84 18.49 -9.03
N GLY A 30 -14.16 17.32 -9.60
CA GLY A 30 -13.17 16.35 -10.05
C GLY A 30 -12.16 16.90 -11.06
N MET A 31 -12.59 17.80 -11.95
CA MET A 31 -11.71 18.42 -12.95
C MET A 31 -10.80 19.51 -12.37
N TYR A 32 -11.31 20.31 -11.40
CA TYR A 32 -10.59 21.47 -10.87
C TYR A 32 -9.82 21.17 -9.58
N LEU A 33 -10.34 20.28 -8.75
CA LEU A 33 -9.85 20.00 -7.39
C LEU A 33 -9.46 18.52 -7.18
N GLY A 34 -9.71 17.66 -8.17
CA GLY A 34 -9.43 16.23 -8.10
C GLY A 34 -10.53 15.40 -7.44
N GLY A 35 -11.60 16.02 -6.93
CA GLY A 35 -12.71 15.35 -6.24
C GLY A 35 -13.37 16.21 -5.19
N ASN A 36 -14.03 15.58 -4.23
CA ASN A 36 -14.68 16.23 -3.08
C ASN A 36 -14.40 15.49 -1.75
N ASP A 37 -13.37 14.66 -1.74
CA ASP A 37 -12.90 13.91 -0.58
C ASP A 37 -11.87 14.71 0.27
N THR A 38 -11.28 14.06 1.25
CA THR A 38 -10.24 14.65 2.12
C THR A 38 -9.02 15.15 1.33
N SER A 39 -8.65 14.48 0.22
CA SER A 39 -7.52 14.90 -0.61
C SER A 39 -7.84 16.22 -1.32
N ALA A 40 -9.03 16.32 -1.93
CA ALA A 40 -9.52 17.54 -2.55
C ALA A 40 -9.66 18.70 -1.53
N LEU A 41 -10.07 18.40 -0.30
CA LEU A 41 -10.13 19.39 0.79
C LEU A 41 -8.74 19.98 1.11
N HIS A 42 -7.71 19.12 1.24
CA HIS A 42 -6.33 19.60 1.46
C HIS A 42 -5.81 20.38 0.26
N HIS A 43 -6.23 20.04 -0.96
CA HIS A 43 -5.83 20.76 -2.17
C HIS A 43 -6.24 22.23 -2.15
N LEU A 44 -7.37 22.58 -1.50
CA LEU A 44 -7.76 23.99 -1.29
C LEU A 44 -6.66 24.77 -0.57
N VAL A 45 -6.07 24.20 0.47
CA VAL A 45 -5.00 24.84 1.23
C VAL A 45 -3.75 24.99 0.37
N TYR A 46 -3.41 23.96 -0.41
CA TYR A 46 -2.24 23.97 -1.29
C TYR A 46 -2.35 25.08 -2.35
N GLU A 47 -3.51 25.25 -2.99
CA GLU A 47 -3.72 26.29 -4.01
C GLU A 47 -3.55 27.72 -3.47
N VAL A 48 -3.96 27.95 -2.22
CA VAL A 48 -3.75 29.26 -1.58
C VAL A 48 -2.28 29.45 -1.19
N VAL A 49 -1.65 28.42 -0.61
CA VAL A 49 -0.24 28.46 -0.20
C VAL A 49 0.68 28.61 -1.42
N ASP A 50 0.39 27.96 -2.55
CA ASP A 50 1.20 28.07 -3.77
C ASP A 50 1.25 29.51 -4.29
N ASN A 51 0.21 30.32 -4.08
CA ASN A 51 0.26 31.76 -4.42
C ASN A 51 1.23 32.52 -3.52
N SER A 52 1.29 32.20 -2.23
CA SER A 52 2.25 32.80 -1.30
C SER A 52 3.69 32.35 -1.60
N VAL A 53 3.87 31.08 -2.03
CA VAL A 53 5.17 30.56 -2.49
C VAL A 53 5.62 31.24 -3.78
N ASP A 54 4.72 31.55 -4.71
CA ASP A 54 5.04 32.34 -5.90
C ASP A 54 5.58 33.74 -5.54
N GLU A 55 5.07 34.40 -4.48
CA GLU A 55 5.63 35.65 -3.94
C GLU A 55 7.04 35.42 -3.37
N ALA A 56 7.29 34.28 -2.71
CA ALA A 56 8.61 33.92 -2.21
C ALA A 56 9.60 33.67 -3.34
N LEU A 57 9.19 32.96 -4.41
CA LEU A 57 10.00 32.72 -5.62
C LEU A 57 10.32 34.04 -6.36
N ALA A 58 9.44 35.04 -6.25
CA ALA A 58 9.69 36.39 -6.76
C ALA A 58 10.57 37.23 -5.84
N GLY A 59 10.95 36.74 -4.64
CA GLY A 59 11.85 37.40 -3.69
C GLY A 59 11.15 38.37 -2.75
N PHE A 60 9.82 38.35 -2.62
CA PHE A 60 9.05 39.32 -1.85
C PHE A 60 8.39 38.73 -0.59
N CYS A 61 8.48 37.45 -0.36
CA CYS A 61 7.93 36.77 0.82
C CYS A 61 8.99 35.85 1.45
N ASP A 62 9.13 35.91 2.77
CA ASP A 62 10.02 35.05 3.55
C ASP A 62 9.30 34.21 4.62
N THR A 63 8.02 34.51 4.88
CA THR A 63 7.24 33.84 5.92
C THR A 63 5.81 33.59 5.46
N ILE A 64 5.36 32.34 5.56
CA ILE A 64 3.99 31.91 5.28
C ILE A 64 3.45 31.24 6.55
N THR A 65 2.31 31.72 7.06
CA THR A 65 1.62 31.14 8.21
C THR A 65 0.30 30.51 7.77
N ILE A 66 0.03 29.29 8.19
CA ILE A 66 -1.20 28.56 7.95
C ILE A 66 -1.87 28.28 9.29
N GLU A 67 -3.12 28.70 9.46
CA GLU A 67 -3.89 28.50 10.70
C GLU A 67 -5.13 27.63 10.42
N LEU A 68 -5.24 26.52 11.15
CA LEU A 68 -6.49 25.76 11.25
C LEU A 68 -7.30 26.31 12.45
N ARG A 69 -8.43 26.94 12.19
CA ARG A 69 -9.19 27.66 13.20
C ARG A 69 -10.32 26.82 13.78
N ALA A 70 -10.72 27.14 15.02
CA ALA A 70 -11.74 26.42 15.77
C ALA A 70 -13.13 26.45 15.10
N ASP A 71 -13.42 27.45 14.26
CA ASP A 71 -14.66 27.54 13.49
C ASP A 71 -14.67 26.71 12.19
N GLY A 72 -13.58 25.92 11.94
CA GLY A 72 -13.39 25.11 10.75
C GLY A 72 -12.86 25.90 9.54
N SER A 73 -12.55 27.21 9.68
CA SER A 73 -11.91 27.97 8.63
C SER A 73 -10.39 27.77 8.63
N VAL A 74 -9.78 27.98 7.46
CA VAL A 74 -8.33 27.97 7.26
C VAL A 74 -7.89 29.39 6.89
N ALA A 75 -6.83 29.89 7.53
CA ALA A 75 -6.18 31.12 7.13
C ALA A 75 -4.78 30.84 6.58
N VAL A 76 -4.45 31.44 5.45
CA VAL A 76 -3.10 31.47 4.86
C VAL A 76 -2.65 32.92 4.82
N ILE A 77 -1.53 33.20 5.46
CA ILE A 77 -1.00 34.53 5.71
C ILE A 77 0.42 34.61 5.15
N ASP A 78 0.69 35.55 4.26
CA ASP A 78 2.04 35.82 3.76
C ASP A 78 2.42 37.30 3.98
N ASN A 79 3.72 37.54 3.97
CA ASN A 79 4.29 38.91 4.07
C ASN A 79 4.80 39.42 2.70
N GLY A 80 4.18 38.93 1.60
CA GLY A 80 4.50 39.33 0.23
C GLY A 80 4.04 40.77 -0.09
N ARG A 81 3.97 41.11 -1.39
CA ARG A 81 3.55 42.45 -1.87
C ARG A 81 2.07 42.74 -1.68
N GLY A 82 1.26 41.72 -1.46
CA GLY A 82 -0.20 41.80 -1.48
C GLY A 82 -0.80 41.77 -2.92
N ILE A 83 -1.95 41.16 -3.07
CA ILE A 83 -2.70 41.14 -4.33
C ILE A 83 -3.12 42.56 -4.68
N PRO A 84 -2.96 43.03 -5.95
CA PRO A 84 -3.37 44.37 -6.32
C PRO A 84 -4.87 44.63 -6.08
N THR A 85 -5.20 45.74 -5.40
CA THR A 85 -6.58 46.10 -5.08
C THR A 85 -7.15 47.18 -6.01
N GLY A 86 -6.32 47.78 -6.89
CA GLY A 86 -6.73 48.78 -7.85
C GLY A 86 -7.76 48.32 -8.87
N MET A 87 -8.48 49.27 -9.50
CA MET A 87 -9.47 49.01 -10.54
C MET A 87 -8.81 48.59 -11.82
N HIS A 88 -9.22 47.46 -12.39
CA HIS A 88 -8.73 47.03 -13.71
C HIS A 88 -9.25 47.97 -14.81
N PRO A 89 -8.37 48.47 -15.71
CA PRO A 89 -8.73 49.51 -16.65
C PRO A 89 -9.84 49.09 -17.64
N VAL A 90 -9.92 47.82 -18.01
CA VAL A 90 -10.89 47.29 -19.00
C VAL A 90 -12.12 46.75 -18.26
N GLU A 91 -11.96 45.85 -17.29
CA GLU A 91 -13.06 45.13 -16.65
C GLU A 91 -13.84 45.96 -15.61
N LYS A 92 -13.33 47.12 -15.22
CA LYS A 92 -13.99 48.07 -14.26
C LYS A 92 -14.35 47.40 -12.92
N ARG A 93 -13.61 46.38 -12.56
CA ARG A 93 -13.66 45.65 -11.26
C ARG A 93 -12.28 45.71 -10.63
N SER A 94 -12.19 45.49 -9.29
CA SER A 94 -10.88 45.47 -8.66
C SER A 94 -10.05 44.26 -9.12
N ALA A 95 -8.73 44.42 -9.19
CA ALA A 95 -7.85 43.29 -9.57
C ALA A 95 -7.96 42.14 -8.57
N LEU A 96 -8.18 42.42 -7.27
CA LEU A 96 -8.46 41.41 -6.25
C LEU A 96 -9.72 40.60 -6.57
N GLU A 97 -10.84 41.30 -6.88
CA GLU A 97 -12.08 40.63 -7.25
C GLU A 97 -11.93 39.75 -8.49
N LEU A 98 -11.28 40.26 -9.53
CA LEU A 98 -11.00 39.48 -10.75
C LEU A 98 -10.16 38.23 -10.45
N ALA A 99 -9.12 38.34 -9.65
CA ALA A 99 -8.25 37.21 -9.30
C ALA A 99 -8.99 36.13 -8.51
N LEU A 100 -10.01 36.51 -7.69
CA LEU A 100 -10.72 35.57 -6.82
C LEU A 100 -12.04 35.09 -7.42
N THR A 101 -12.57 35.71 -8.50
CA THR A 101 -13.89 35.35 -9.08
C THR A 101 -13.85 34.95 -10.53
N GLU A 102 -12.78 35.20 -11.26
CA GLU A 102 -12.69 34.83 -12.69
C GLU A 102 -11.73 33.67 -12.87
N LEU A 103 -12.17 32.68 -13.65
CA LEU A 103 -11.30 31.60 -14.09
C LEU A 103 -10.35 32.14 -15.18
N HIS A 104 -9.11 31.67 -15.16
CA HIS A 104 -8.05 32.12 -16.08
C HIS A 104 -7.71 33.63 -15.93
N ALA A 105 -7.96 34.23 -14.79
CA ALA A 105 -7.51 35.56 -14.44
C ALA A 105 -6.26 35.51 -13.55
N GLY A 106 -5.28 36.38 -13.81
CA GLY A 106 -4.07 36.49 -12.99
C GLY A 106 -2.94 37.27 -13.66
N GLY A 107 -2.00 37.75 -12.85
CA GLY A 107 -0.83 38.53 -13.30
C GLY A 107 0.34 37.70 -13.82
N LYS A 108 0.21 36.35 -13.89
CA LYS A 108 1.31 35.42 -14.15
C LYS A 108 1.40 34.95 -15.62
N PHE A 109 0.47 35.33 -16.51
CA PHE A 109 0.33 34.77 -17.87
C PHE A 109 1.24 35.36 -18.95
N LYS A 110 1.65 36.61 -18.90
CA LYS A 110 2.34 37.28 -19.99
C LYS A 110 3.67 37.87 -19.54
N GLY A 111 4.65 37.06 -19.14
CA GLY A 111 6.02 37.55 -18.96
C GLY A 111 6.09 38.95 -18.32
N SER A 112 5.14 39.24 -17.41
CA SER A 112 5.07 40.50 -16.70
C SER A 112 6.34 40.66 -15.88
N GLN A 113 6.85 41.83 -15.75
CA GLN A 113 8.07 42.14 -14.99
C GLN A 113 8.05 41.66 -13.52
N GLY A 114 6.93 41.02 -13.07
CA GLY A 114 6.67 40.58 -11.70
C GLY A 114 7.00 39.15 -11.35
N TYR A 115 6.87 38.18 -12.29
CA TYR A 115 7.08 36.77 -12.02
C TYR A 115 7.84 36.10 -13.15
N LYS A 116 9.10 35.73 -12.90
CA LYS A 116 9.94 34.99 -13.86
C LYS A 116 9.66 33.46 -13.82
N VAL A 117 9.22 32.98 -12.66
CA VAL A 117 8.89 31.58 -12.38
C VAL A 117 7.64 31.58 -11.54
N SER A 118 6.71 30.67 -11.81
CA SER A 118 5.49 30.49 -11.02
C SER A 118 5.02 29.03 -11.09
N GLY A 119 4.48 28.48 -9.98
CA GLY A 119 3.75 27.23 -9.93
C GLY A 119 2.31 27.36 -10.44
N GLY A 120 1.71 28.52 -10.23
CA GLY A 120 0.34 28.83 -10.67
C GLY A 120 0.25 29.19 -12.15
N LEU A 121 0.04 28.20 -13.01
CA LEU A 121 0.08 28.33 -14.48
C LEU A 121 -1.28 28.61 -15.13
N HIS A 122 -2.37 28.21 -14.48
CA HIS A 122 -3.71 28.18 -15.10
C HIS A 122 -4.64 29.31 -14.66
N GLY A 123 -4.30 30.02 -13.56
CA GLY A 123 -5.12 31.12 -13.04
C GLY A 123 -6.52 30.66 -12.57
N VAL A 124 -6.60 29.44 -12.04
CA VAL A 124 -7.87 28.88 -11.57
C VAL A 124 -7.85 28.50 -10.09
N GLY A 125 -6.69 28.36 -9.46
CA GLY A 125 -6.53 27.79 -8.13
C GLY A 125 -7.35 28.51 -7.07
N VAL A 126 -6.99 29.74 -6.73
CA VAL A 126 -7.68 30.50 -5.67
C VAL A 126 -9.13 30.82 -6.01
N SER A 127 -9.48 30.99 -7.30
CA SER A 127 -10.87 31.18 -7.73
C SER A 127 -11.68 29.90 -7.59
N ALA A 128 -11.06 28.73 -7.79
CA ALA A 128 -11.71 27.44 -7.50
C ALA A 128 -11.93 27.25 -5.98
N VAL A 129 -10.95 27.62 -5.13
CA VAL A 129 -11.13 27.62 -3.67
C VAL A 129 -12.33 28.49 -3.29
N ASN A 130 -12.42 29.72 -3.83
CA ASN A 130 -13.51 30.63 -3.56
C ASN A 130 -14.86 30.04 -4.00
N ALA A 131 -14.92 29.40 -5.17
CA ALA A 131 -16.14 28.80 -5.71
C ALA A 131 -16.76 27.73 -4.82
N VAL A 132 -15.94 26.98 -4.05
CA VAL A 132 -16.38 25.88 -3.19
C VAL A 132 -16.32 26.21 -1.69
N SER A 133 -16.03 27.48 -1.35
CA SER A 133 -16.02 27.95 0.04
C SER A 133 -17.37 28.56 0.39
N SER A 134 -18.00 28.07 1.47
CA SER A 134 -19.23 28.69 2.03
C SER A 134 -19.01 30.14 2.41
N TRP A 135 -17.78 30.47 2.81
CA TRP A 135 -17.33 31.83 3.12
C TRP A 135 -15.82 31.96 2.82
N MET A 136 -15.45 33.11 2.26
CA MET A 136 -14.05 33.50 2.09
C MET A 136 -13.87 34.99 2.38
N ARG A 137 -12.74 35.35 2.98
CA ARG A 137 -12.34 36.72 3.24
C ARG A 137 -10.88 36.91 2.80
N ALA A 138 -10.67 37.90 1.95
CA ALA A 138 -9.36 38.36 1.55
C ALA A 138 -9.01 39.67 2.29
N GLU A 139 -7.85 39.68 2.95
CA GLU A 139 -7.29 40.86 3.63
C GLU A 139 -5.93 41.19 2.97
N ILE A 140 -5.82 42.35 2.38
CA ILE A 140 -4.65 42.77 1.63
C ILE A 140 -4.02 43.96 2.26
N LYS A 141 -2.79 43.85 2.73
CA LYS A 141 -1.95 44.92 3.21
C LYS A 141 -1.11 45.45 2.06
N GLN A 142 -1.48 46.60 1.53
CA GLN A 142 -0.83 47.17 0.36
C GLN A 142 -1.04 48.71 0.30
N ASN A 143 -0.03 49.45 -0.15
CA ASN A 143 -0.09 50.90 -0.38
C ASN A 143 -0.52 51.70 0.90
N GLY A 144 0.03 51.31 2.07
CA GLY A 144 -0.23 51.98 3.31
C GLY A 144 -1.61 51.66 3.93
N LYS A 145 -2.36 50.70 3.41
CA LYS A 145 -3.73 50.37 3.86
C LYS A 145 -3.97 48.89 3.94
N LEU A 146 -4.91 48.53 4.84
CA LEU A 146 -5.52 47.22 4.91
C LEU A 146 -6.84 47.23 4.13
N TRP A 147 -6.92 46.40 3.10
CA TRP A 147 -8.09 46.24 2.23
C TRP A 147 -8.77 44.92 2.55
N ILE A 148 -10.09 44.89 2.50
CA ILE A 148 -10.90 43.67 2.76
C ILE A 148 -11.98 43.52 1.71
N GLN A 149 -12.20 42.24 1.31
CA GLN A 149 -13.35 41.82 0.53
C GLN A 149 -13.81 40.44 0.98
N GLU A 150 -15.11 40.23 1.05
CA GLU A 150 -15.71 38.94 1.46
C GLU A 150 -16.51 38.33 0.32
N TYR A 151 -16.61 36.99 0.35
CA TYR A 151 -17.25 36.20 -0.69
C TYR A 151 -18.06 35.06 -0.07
N HIS A 152 -19.15 34.66 -0.74
CA HIS A 152 -19.91 33.45 -0.46
C HIS A 152 -20.05 32.63 -1.72
N LEU A 153 -19.57 31.39 -1.74
CA LEU A 153 -19.57 30.51 -2.92
C LEU A 153 -19.07 31.22 -4.20
N GLY A 154 -17.99 32.00 -4.08
CA GLY A 154 -17.42 32.73 -5.20
C GLY A 154 -18.08 34.07 -5.51
N VAL A 155 -19.18 34.44 -4.84
CA VAL A 155 -19.92 35.69 -5.08
C VAL A 155 -19.45 36.78 -4.10
N PRO A 156 -18.93 37.95 -4.59
CA PRO A 156 -18.50 39.04 -3.71
C PRO A 156 -19.68 39.62 -2.96
N GLN A 157 -19.49 39.89 -1.67
CA GLN A 157 -20.52 40.45 -0.79
C GLN A 157 -20.49 41.99 -0.75
N GLY A 158 -19.66 42.58 -1.57
CA GLY A 158 -19.52 44.02 -1.72
C GLY A 158 -18.18 44.38 -2.37
N PRO A 159 -17.95 45.63 -2.67
CA PRO A 159 -16.68 46.08 -3.26
C PRO A 159 -15.53 45.97 -2.26
N VAL A 160 -14.29 45.88 -2.76
CA VAL A 160 -13.09 45.98 -1.91
C VAL A 160 -13.07 47.29 -1.15
N LYS A 161 -12.79 47.26 0.17
CA LYS A 161 -12.83 48.44 1.05
C LYS A 161 -11.53 48.54 1.83
N ALA A 162 -10.96 49.74 1.91
CA ALA A 162 -9.92 50.06 2.88
C ALA A 162 -10.56 50.23 4.26
N VAL A 163 -10.08 49.48 5.25
CA VAL A 163 -10.66 49.46 6.62
C VAL A 163 -9.72 50.01 7.67
N ALA A 164 -8.41 50.03 7.42
CA ALA A 164 -7.40 50.54 8.33
C ALA A 164 -6.14 50.99 7.56
N ASP A 165 -5.27 51.75 8.20
CA ASP A 165 -3.91 51.98 7.74
C ASP A 165 -3.00 50.83 8.14
N SER A 166 -2.01 50.50 7.31
CA SER A 166 -1.03 49.44 7.57
C SER A 166 0.32 49.81 6.98
N ASN A 167 1.37 49.69 7.77
CA ASN A 167 2.74 49.88 7.32
C ASN A 167 3.39 48.58 6.80
N GLU A 168 2.66 47.48 6.89
CA GLU A 168 3.08 46.16 6.42
C GLU A 168 2.54 45.87 5.02
N THR A 169 3.14 44.93 4.34
CA THR A 169 2.61 44.32 3.10
C THR A 169 2.29 42.86 3.32
N GLY A 170 1.39 42.31 2.54
CA GLY A 170 1.04 40.90 2.60
C GLY A 170 -0.39 40.57 2.16
N THR A 171 -0.64 39.29 2.03
CA THR A 171 -1.97 38.73 1.73
C THR A 171 -2.41 37.78 2.83
N THR A 172 -3.65 37.90 3.28
CA THR A 172 -4.31 36.90 4.13
C THR A 172 -5.56 36.44 3.43
N ILE A 173 -5.66 35.14 3.15
CA ILE A 173 -6.86 34.49 2.64
C ILE A 173 -7.40 33.60 3.75
N VAL A 174 -8.61 33.89 4.21
CA VAL A 174 -9.34 33.05 5.14
C VAL A 174 -10.51 32.43 4.38
N PHE A 175 -10.66 31.12 4.46
CA PHE A 175 -11.76 30.42 3.78
C PHE A 175 -12.30 29.27 4.61
N LYS A 176 -13.58 28.95 4.40
CA LYS A 176 -14.27 27.82 5.00
C LYS A 176 -14.88 27.00 3.88
N ALA A 177 -14.44 25.75 3.72
CA ALA A 177 -14.99 24.83 2.74
C ALA A 177 -16.51 24.61 3.00
N SER A 178 -17.27 24.37 1.94
CA SER A 178 -18.70 24.15 2.05
C SER A 178 -19.00 22.72 2.47
N ASP A 179 -19.71 22.54 3.59
CA ASP A 179 -20.17 21.23 4.07
C ASP A 179 -21.16 20.55 3.11
N ASP A 180 -21.80 21.32 2.22
CA ASP A 180 -22.71 20.77 1.20
C ASP A 180 -21.98 20.18 -0.01
N LEU A 181 -20.72 20.56 -0.24
CA LEU A 181 -19.95 20.15 -1.43
C LEU A 181 -18.91 19.07 -1.10
N PHE A 182 -18.36 19.06 0.10
CA PHE A 182 -17.34 18.11 0.53
C PHE A 182 -17.93 17.01 1.41
N ILE A 183 -17.40 15.79 1.26
CA ILE A 183 -17.77 14.64 2.10
C ILE A 183 -17.35 14.88 3.55
N THR A 184 -16.26 15.61 3.77
CA THR A 184 -15.75 16.01 5.09
C THR A 184 -15.08 17.37 4.96
N THR A 185 -15.13 18.16 6.04
CA THR A 185 -14.43 19.45 6.16
C THR A 185 -13.36 19.42 7.26
N GLU A 186 -12.97 18.20 7.69
CA GLU A 186 -11.91 18.00 8.68
C GLU A 186 -10.53 17.94 8.02
N TYR A 187 -9.64 18.87 8.36
CA TYR A 187 -8.26 18.93 7.86
C TYR A 187 -7.33 18.04 8.68
N SER A 188 -6.49 17.25 8.02
CA SER A 188 -5.41 16.51 8.66
C SER A 188 -4.18 17.40 8.86
N PHE A 189 -3.93 17.80 10.10
CA PHE A 189 -2.71 18.55 10.45
C PHE A 189 -1.44 17.84 9.99
N ARG A 190 -1.37 16.52 10.15
CA ARG A 190 -0.21 15.71 9.77
C ARG A 190 0.07 15.79 8.27
N THR A 191 -0.95 15.64 7.45
CA THR A 191 -0.85 15.68 5.99
C THR A 191 -0.39 17.06 5.50
N LEU A 192 -0.99 18.12 6.02
CA LEU A 192 -0.61 19.50 5.69
C LEU A 192 0.82 19.81 6.15
N ALA A 193 1.19 19.42 7.38
CA ALA A 193 2.53 19.64 7.93
C ALA A 193 3.61 18.90 7.14
N ALA A 194 3.36 17.69 6.65
CA ALA A 194 4.29 16.95 5.79
C ALA A 194 4.54 17.71 4.47
N ARG A 195 3.47 18.19 3.82
CA ARG A 195 3.57 18.96 2.57
C ARG A 195 4.32 20.29 2.77
N PHE A 196 4.05 21.03 3.85
CA PHE A 196 4.74 22.31 4.09
C PHE A 196 6.20 22.11 4.50
N ARG A 197 6.55 21.01 5.16
CA ARG A 197 7.95 20.63 5.38
C ARG A 197 8.68 20.41 4.05
N GLU A 198 8.08 19.71 3.11
CA GLU A 198 8.62 19.51 1.76
C GLU A 198 8.82 20.84 1.03
N MET A 199 7.79 21.71 1.05
CA MET A 199 7.86 23.03 0.42
C MET A 199 8.94 23.91 1.07
N ALA A 200 9.17 23.81 2.38
CA ALA A 200 10.24 24.53 3.07
C ALA A 200 11.64 24.09 2.63
N TYR A 201 11.83 22.78 2.35
CA TYR A 201 13.09 22.29 1.77
C TYR A 201 13.32 22.78 0.34
N LEU A 202 12.27 22.88 -0.47
CA LEU A 202 12.37 23.34 -1.87
C LEU A 202 12.58 24.85 -2.00
N ASN A 203 12.24 25.62 -0.95
CA ASN A 203 12.32 27.08 -0.95
C ASN A 203 13.29 27.53 0.15
N LYS A 204 14.58 27.50 -0.17
CA LYS A 204 15.65 27.93 0.72
C LYS A 204 15.38 29.33 1.29
N GLY A 205 15.39 29.44 2.61
CA GLY A 205 15.18 30.72 3.32
C GLY A 205 13.71 31.10 3.52
N LEU A 206 12.74 30.30 3.07
CA LEU A 206 11.31 30.51 3.33
C LEU A 206 10.90 29.78 4.61
N ARG A 207 10.23 30.51 5.50
CA ARG A 207 9.67 29.95 6.74
C ARG A 207 8.20 29.60 6.56
N PHE A 208 7.85 28.36 6.88
CA PHE A 208 6.46 27.93 7.05
C PHE A 208 6.15 27.80 8.55
N ARG A 209 5.06 28.41 8.99
CA ARG A 209 4.51 28.27 10.33
C ARG A 209 3.09 27.72 10.23
N MET A 210 2.82 26.61 10.88
CA MET A 210 1.52 25.98 10.89
C MET A 210 0.96 25.94 12.32
N VAL A 211 -0.24 26.47 12.52
CA VAL A 211 -0.91 26.58 13.82
C VAL A 211 -2.24 25.86 13.74
N ASP A 212 -2.48 24.97 14.67
CA ASP A 212 -3.76 24.24 14.84
C ASP A 212 -4.41 24.72 16.15
N HIS A 213 -5.35 25.63 16.03
CA HIS A 213 -6.08 26.20 17.17
C HIS A 213 -7.11 25.23 17.76
N ILE A 214 -7.42 24.13 17.06
CA ILE A 214 -8.37 23.10 17.54
C ILE A 214 -7.68 22.20 18.57
N ASN A 215 -6.43 21.80 18.29
CA ASN A 215 -5.68 20.84 19.11
C ASN A 215 -4.49 21.49 19.84
N ASP A 216 -4.38 22.81 19.85
CA ASP A 216 -3.28 23.59 20.47
C ASP A 216 -1.90 23.10 20.07
N ARG A 217 -1.67 23.01 18.74
CA ARG A 217 -0.40 22.54 18.16
C ARG A 217 0.20 23.59 17.24
N GLU A 218 1.51 23.72 17.29
CA GLU A 218 2.26 24.58 16.37
C GLU A 218 3.49 23.85 15.83
N MET A 219 3.80 24.04 14.55
CA MET A 219 5.03 23.59 13.89
C MET A 219 5.59 24.67 12.99
N SER A 220 6.92 24.79 12.98
CA SER A 220 7.63 25.72 12.08
C SER A 220 8.73 24.99 11.32
N TYR A 221 8.84 25.26 10.02
CA TYR A 221 9.86 24.72 9.14
C TYR A 221 10.65 25.83 8.48
N TYR A 222 11.99 25.72 8.53
CA TYR A 222 12.92 26.64 7.90
C TYR A 222 14.24 25.91 7.63
N PHE A 223 14.70 25.90 6.38
CA PHE A 223 15.87 25.15 5.98
C PHE A 223 16.81 25.98 5.10
N ASP A 224 17.89 26.50 5.69
CA ASP A 224 18.94 27.26 4.97
C ASP A 224 19.64 26.45 3.88
N GLY A 225 19.82 25.15 4.10
CA GLY A 225 20.48 24.26 3.15
C GLY A 225 19.56 23.78 2.03
N GLY A 226 18.29 24.17 2.01
CA GLY A 226 17.36 23.81 0.94
C GLY A 226 17.32 22.31 0.68
N ILE A 227 17.42 21.89 -0.60
CA ILE A 227 17.38 20.48 -1.00
C ILE A 227 18.56 19.65 -0.50
N VAL A 228 19.68 20.27 -0.13
CA VAL A 228 20.81 19.57 0.54
C VAL A 228 20.38 19.08 1.92
N SER A 229 19.69 19.95 2.68
CA SER A 229 19.11 19.57 3.97
C SER A 229 18.05 18.50 3.82
N PHE A 230 17.30 18.50 2.72
CA PHE A 230 16.31 17.49 2.41
C PHE A 230 16.96 16.13 2.14
N VAL A 231 18.00 16.07 1.28
CA VAL A 231 18.75 14.82 1.04
C VAL A 231 19.36 14.29 2.34
N ARG A 232 19.96 15.16 3.18
CA ARG A 232 20.49 14.74 4.49
C ARG A 232 19.40 14.17 5.40
N HIS A 233 18.21 14.75 5.38
CA HIS A 233 17.08 14.25 6.14
C HIS A 233 16.68 12.83 5.69
N LEU A 234 16.51 12.62 4.38
CA LEU A 234 16.14 11.33 3.78
C LEU A 234 17.21 10.25 3.94
N THR A 235 18.48 10.62 4.06
CA THR A 235 19.61 9.67 4.14
C THR A 235 20.14 9.45 5.55
N ARG A 236 19.64 10.21 6.54
CA ARG A 236 20.17 10.18 7.91
C ARG A 236 20.24 8.78 8.50
N GLU A 237 19.23 7.95 8.21
CA GLU A 237 19.08 6.60 8.75
C GLU A 237 19.43 5.49 7.73
N LYS A 238 19.97 5.87 6.56
CA LYS A 238 20.33 4.95 5.47
C LYS A 238 21.83 4.65 5.37
N GLY A 239 22.63 5.10 6.32
CA GLY A 239 24.09 4.91 6.31
C GLY A 239 24.77 5.59 5.12
N PRO A 240 24.86 6.92 5.08
CA PRO A 240 25.45 7.67 3.97
C PRO A 240 26.90 7.28 3.74
N LEU A 241 27.27 7.03 2.48
CA LEU A 241 28.62 6.61 2.05
C LEU A 241 29.56 7.81 1.85
N LEU A 242 29.00 8.99 1.56
CA LEU A 242 29.74 10.22 1.35
C LEU A 242 29.58 11.12 2.57
N PRO A 243 30.59 11.90 2.96
CA PRO A 243 30.55 12.80 4.11
C PRO A 243 29.51 13.88 3.97
N GLN A 244 29.30 14.37 2.74
CA GLN A 244 28.32 15.40 2.37
C GLN A 244 27.56 14.98 1.11
N PRO A 245 26.31 15.41 0.94
CA PRO A 245 25.63 15.26 -0.34
C PRO A 245 26.35 16.04 -1.43
N PHE A 246 26.43 15.47 -2.63
CA PHE A 246 26.74 16.24 -3.83
C PHE A 246 25.65 17.27 -4.07
N TYR A 247 26.03 18.45 -4.51
CA TYR A 247 25.10 19.55 -4.81
C TYR A 247 25.55 20.33 -6.03
N VAL A 248 24.62 20.69 -6.89
CA VAL A 248 24.79 21.66 -7.97
C VAL A 248 23.58 22.56 -8.09
N GLU A 249 23.84 23.85 -8.27
CA GLU A 249 22.86 24.87 -8.63
C GLU A 249 23.40 25.64 -9.82
N LYS A 250 22.69 25.60 -10.95
CA LYS A 250 23.15 26.24 -12.18
C LYS A 250 21.98 26.71 -13.05
N ALA A 251 22.07 27.92 -13.57
CA ALA A 251 21.20 28.38 -14.64
C ALA A 251 21.79 27.95 -16.01
N VAL A 252 21.01 27.23 -16.79
CA VAL A 252 21.35 26.82 -18.16
C VAL A 252 20.24 27.38 -19.06
N GLU A 253 20.57 28.34 -19.89
CA GLU A 253 19.63 29.11 -20.68
C GLU A 253 18.51 29.71 -19.80
N ASN A 254 17.25 29.30 -20.01
CA ASN A 254 16.09 29.76 -19.25
C ASN A 254 15.64 28.78 -18.16
N VAL A 255 16.44 27.74 -17.86
CA VAL A 255 16.13 26.73 -16.86
C VAL A 255 17.11 26.86 -15.69
N HIS A 256 16.59 27.09 -14.51
CA HIS A 256 17.38 27.01 -13.28
C HIS A 256 17.31 25.58 -12.76
N VAL A 257 18.48 24.95 -12.63
CA VAL A 257 18.63 23.54 -12.25
C VAL A 257 19.28 23.47 -10.88
N GLU A 258 18.66 22.73 -9.98
CA GLU A 258 19.16 22.40 -8.65
C GLU A 258 19.11 20.87 -8.49
N VAL A 259 20.23 20.24 -8.16
CA VAL A 259 20.31 18.81 -7.90
C VAL A 259 21.14 18.55 -6.65
N ALA A 260 20.58 17.81 -5.71
CA ALA A 260 21.29 17.27 -4.57
C ALA A 260 21.19 15.76 -4.56
N MET A 261 22.26 15.04 -4.23
CA MET A 261 22.24 13.58 -4.17
C MET A 261 23.25 13.03 -3.18
N GLN A 262 22.95 11.83 -2.64
CA GLN A 262 23.75 11.12 -1.65
C GLN A 262 23.66 9.62 -1.86
N TYR A 263 24.81 8.94 -1.89
CA TYR A 263 24.86 7.48 -1.87
C TYR A 263 24.79 6.94 -0.46
N THR A 264 24.06 5.87 -0.29
CA THR A 264 23.83 5.18 0.99
C THR A 264 24.19 3.71 0.91
N GLY A 265 24.16 3.01 2.06
CA GLY A 265 24.31 1.57 2.13
C GLY A 265 23.15 0.77 1.54
N ASP A 266 21.98 1.39 1.35
CA ASP A 266 20.77 0.77 0.83
C ASP A 266 20.89 0.24 -0.59
N PHE A 267 19.88 -0.50 -1.03
CA PHE A 267 19.80 -1.12 -2.37
C PHE A 267 18.75 -0.48 -3.28
N SER A 268 17.87 0.39 -2.75
CA SER A 268 16.83 1.08 -3.50
C SER A 268 17.23 2.49 -3.89
N GLU A 269 16.75 2.97 -5.06
CA GLU A 269 16.78 4.39 -5.45
C GLU A 269 15.65 5.14 -4.74
N THR A 270 15.94 6.32 -4.19
CA THR A 270 14.94 7.31 -3.77
C THR A 270 15.15 8.55 -4.62
N LEU A 271 14.23 8.83 -5.55
CA LEU A 271 14.30 9.97 -6.46
C LEU A 271 13.07 10.85 -6.29
N LEU A 272 13.27 12.10 -5.91
CA LEU A 272 12.23 13.12 -5.87
C LEU A 272 12.51 14.17 -6.95
N ALA A 273 11.49 14.48 -7.75
CA ALA A 273 11.62 15.41 -8.88
C ALA A 273 10.55 16.49 -8.80
N PHE A 274 10.99 17.74 -9.01
CA PHE A 274 10.14 18.92 -8.87
C PHE A 274 10.33 19.89 -10.03
N THR A 275 9.22 20.48 -10.47
CA THR A 275 9.19 21.57 -11.45
C THR A 275 8.41 22.74 -10.88
N ASN A 276 9.05 23.90 -10.66
CA ASN A 276 8.42 25.08 -10.03
C ASN A 276 7.73 24.72 -8.70
N ASN A 277 8.39 23.93 -7.84
CA ASN A 277 7.91 23.38 -6.56
C ASN A 277 6.75 22.36 -6.65
N ILE A 278 6.33 21.99 -7.84
CA ILE A 278 5.31 20.96 -8.07
C ILE A 278 6.01 19.61 -8.15
N ALA A 279 5.57 18.64 -7.35
CA ALA A 279 6.09 17.28 -7.40
C ALA A 279 5.73 16.60 -8.72
N ASN A 280 6.70 15.92 -9.33
CA ASN A 280 6.51 15.12 -10.54
C ASN A 280 6.82 13.65 -10.24
N PRO A 281 5.91 12.91 -9.60
CA PRO A 281 6.14 11.51 -9.21
C PRO A 281 6.41 10.60 -10.41
N ASP A 282 5.80 10.86 -11.55
CA ASP A 282 6.04 10.14 -12.81
C ASP A 282 7.28 10.64 -13.56
N GLY A 283 8.04 11.55 -12.95
CA GLY A 283 9.27 12.10 -13.50
C GLY A 283 9.03 13.02 -14.69
N GLY A 284 9.72 12.75 -15.80
CA GLY A 284 9.65 13.53 -17.03
C GLY A 284 11.02 13.81 -17.62
N THR A 285 11.10 14.83 -18.51
CA THR A 285 12.30 15.17 -19.27
C THR A 285 13.50 15.52 -18.40
N HIS A 286 13.31 16.20 -17.27
CA HIS A 286 14.35 16.52 -16.29
C HIS A 286 14.94 15.27 -15.62
N VAL A 287 14.10 14.30 -15.25
CA VAL A 287 14.56 13.01 -14.71
C VAL A 287 15.32 12.21 -15.76
N THR A 288 14.84 12.22 -17.01
CA THR A 288 15.55 11.57 -18.14
C THR A 288 16.94 12.17 -18.32
N GLY A 289 17.04 13.52 -18.28
CA GLY A 289 18.32 14.22 -18.36
C GLY A 289 19.27 13.85 -17.21
N TYR A 290 18.75 13.83 -15.98
CA TYR A 290 19.50 13.41 -14.80
C TYR A 290 20.04 11.99 -14.93
N ARG A 291 19.20 11.01 -15.25
CA ARG A 291 19.60 9.60 -15.37
C ARG A 291 20.64 9.38 -16.47
N THR A 292 20.50 10.06 -17.60
CA THR A 292 21.45 10.01 -18.70
C THR A 292 22.81 10.57 -18.30
N ALA A 293 22.83 11.77 -17.72
CA ALA A 293 24.05 12.43 -17.28
C ALA A 293 24.78 11.65 -16.19
N LEU A 294 24.06 11.20 -15.16
CA LEU A 294 24.61 10.40 -14.06
C LEU A 294 25.34 9.16 -14.59
N THR A 295 24.65 8.37 -15.39
CA THR A 295 25.20 7.11 -15.93
C THR A 295 26.43 7.36 -16.82
N ARG A 296 26.34 8.37 -17.69
CA ARG A 296 27.44 8.75 -18.57
C ARG A 296 28.68 9.23 -17.82
N THR A 297 28.50 10.13 -16.86
CA THR A 297 29.61 10.74 -16.11
C THR A 297 30.33 9.72 -15.24
N ILE A 298 29.58 8.86 -14.52
CA ILE A 298 30.17 7.80 -13.68
C ILE A 298 30.92 6.78 -14.52
N ASN A 299 30.40 6.34 -15.66
CA ASN A 299 31.11 5.44 -16.57
C ASN A 299 32.38 6.07 -17.16
N ALA A 300 32.32 7.34 -17.57
CA ALA A 300 33.47 8.07 -18.07
C ALA A 300 34.58 8.20 -17.00
N TYR A 301 34.23 8.59 -15.80
CA TYR A 301 35.17 8.67 -14.69
C TYR A 301 35.80 7.32 -14.35
N GLY A 302 34.96 6.27 -14.23
CA GLY A 302 35.45 4.92 -13.93
C GLY A 302 36.44 4.38 -14.95
N ARG A 303 36.25 4.64 -16.26
CA ARG A 303 37.22 4.31 -17.33
C ARG A 303 38.47 5.15 -17.24
N ASN A 304 38.36 6.45 -17.12
CA ASN A 304 39.48 7.37 -17.04
C ASN A 304 40.42 7.07 -15.87
N LYS A 305 39.86 6.62 -14.73
CA LYS A 305 40.66 6.23 -13.55
C LYS A 305 41.08 4.75 -13.54
N GLY A 306 40.77 3.98 -14.57
CA GLY A 306 41.09 2.56 -14.63
C GLY A 306 40.34 1.70 -13.59
N LEU A 307 39.22 2.19 -13.04
CA LEU A 307 38.39 1.48 -12.09
C LEU A 307 37.38 0.52 -12.79
N LEU A 308 37.09 0.78 -14.07
CA LEU A 308 36.35 -0.10 -14.97
C LEU A 308 37.32 -0.68 -16.01
N LYS A 309 37.23 -1.97 -16.29
CA LYS A 309 38.01 -2.64 -17.35
C LYS A 309 37.53 -2.18 -18.72
N GLU A 310 38.40 -2.36 -19.73
CA GLU A 310 38.04 -2.12 -21.11
C GLU A 310 36.90 -3.07 -21.51
N GLY A 311 35.78 -2.52 -22.00
CA GLY A 311 34.58 -3.29 -22.31
C GLY A 311 33.54 -3.36 -21.19
N ASP A 312 33.86 -3.06 -19.93
CA ASP A 312 32.91 -2.99 -18.85
C ASP A 312 32.09 -1.70 -18.95
N SER A 313 30.79 -1.81 -18.71
CA SER A 313 29.86 -0.67 -18.64
C SER A 313 28.82 -0.88 -17.53
N LEU A 314 28.71 0.10 -16.66
CA LEU A 314 27.67 0.12 -15.64
C LEU A 314 26.35 0.56 -16.27
N SER A 315 25.28 -0.15 -16.00
CA SER A 315 23.92 0.26 -16.41
C SER A 315 23.40 1.43 -15.57
N GLY A 316 22.30 2.02 -16.01
CA GLY A 316 21.61 3.04 -15.21
C GLY A 316 21.23 2.54 -13.82
N ASP A 317 20.74 1.32 -13.69
CA ASP A 317 20.33 0.76 -12.39
C ASP A 317 21.52 0.47 -11.48
N ASP A 318 22.68 0.05 -12.05
CA ASP A 318 23.89 -0.17 -11.25
C ASP A 318 24.37 1.12 -10.58
N VAL A 319 24.30 2.25 -11.29
CA VAL A 319 24.74 3.55 -10.76
C VAL A 319 23.72 4.21 -9.84
N ARG A 320 22.46 3.76 -9.85
CA ARG A 320 21.40 4.30 -9.00
C ARG A 320 21.14 3.48 -7.73
N GLU A 321 21.74 2.28 -7.59
CA GLU A 321 21.57 1.48 -6.38
C GLU A 321 22.02 2.23 -5.13
N GLY A 322 21.10 2.41 -4.17
CA GLY A 322 21.32 3.13 -2.91
C GLY A 322 21.51 4.63 -3.07
N LEU A 323 21.06 5.22 -4.18
CA LEU A 323 21.12 6.65 -4.43
C LEU A 323 19.84 7.35 -3.99
N THR A 324 19.98 8.36 -3.15
CA THR A 324 18.92 9.32 -2.84
C THR A 324 19.23 10.62 -3.57
N ALA A 325 18.32 11.10 -4.42
CA ALA A 325 18.49 12.30 -5.19
C ALA A 325 17.22 13.15 -5.23
N ILE A 326 17.43 14.48 -5.24
CA ILE A 326 16.38 15.47 -5.42
C ILE A 326 16.76 16.34 -6.61
N ILE A 327 15.84 16.47 -7.55
CA ILE A 327 15.96 17.32 -8.72
C ILE A 327 14.88 18.40 -8.61
N SER A 328 15.29 19.65 -8.54
CA SER A 328 14.39 20.80 -8.55
C SER A 328 14.76 21.68 -9.73
N ILE A 329 13.82 21.89 -10.63
CA ILE A 329 14.00 22.82 -11.73
C ILE A 329 12.99 23.96 -11.67
N LYS A 330 13.43 25.15 -12.08
CA LYS A 330 12.56 26.31 -12.21
C LYS A 330 12.65 26.83 -13.64
N LEU A 331 11.51 26.91 -14.31
CA LEU A 331 11.44 27.39 -15.70
C LEU A 331 10.15 28.15 -15.97
N PHE A 332 10.23 29.00 -16.98
CA PHE A 332 9.08 29.77 -17.44
C PHE A 332 8.22 28.86 -18.36
N ARG A 333 6.92 28.73 -18.05
CA ARG A 333 5.94 27.94 -18.82
C ARG A 333 6.30 26.44 -19.02
N PRO A 334 6.41 25.65 -17.93
CA PRO A 334 6.54 24.21 -18.05
C PRO A 334 5.33 23.60 -18.78
N GLN A 335 5.60 22.57 -19.59
CA GLN A 335 4.59 21.74 -20.21
C GLN A 335 4.53 20.40 -19.50
N PHE A 336 3.33 19.95 -19.18
CA PHE A 336 3.09 18.66 -18.53
C PHE A 336 2.23 17.76 -19.43
N GLU A 337 2.32 16.45 -19.25
CA GLU A 337 1.51 15.49 -20.02
C GLU A 337 0.01 15.53 -19.64
N SER A 338 -0.31 15.96 -18.39
CA SER A 338 -1.67 16.02 -17.87
C SER A 338 -1.91 17.25 -17.00
N GLN A 339 -3.18 17.54 -16.71
CA GLN A 339 -3.58 18.62 -15.79
C GLN A 339 -3.07 18.40 -14.35
N THR A 340 -2.91 17.15 -13.93
CA THR A 340 -2.38 16.80 -12.59
C THR A 340 -0.89 17.09 -12.42
N LYS A 341 -0.19 17.50 -13.49
CA LYS A 341 1.21 17.93 -13.51
C LYS A 341 2.22 16.87 -13.01
N VAL A 342 1.83 15.60 -13.00
CA VAL A 342 2.64 14.49 -12.44
C VAL A 342 3.89 14.19 -13.27
N LYS A 343 3.90 14.56 -14.57
CA LYS A 343 5.02 14.29 -15.49
C LYS A 343 5.35 15.50 -16.37
N LEU A 344 6.62 15.93 -16.32
CA LEU A 344 7.11 17.04 -17.11
C LEU A 344 7.39 16.61 -18.56
N ALA A 345 6.90 17.38 -19.52
CA ALA A 345 7.09 17.14 -20.96
C ALA A 345 8.05 18.14 -21.65
N THR A 346 8.47 19.23 -20.99
CA THR A 346 9.31 20.29 -21.55
C THR A 346 10.68 19.77 -22.02
N PRO A 347 11.03 19.77 -23.33
CA PRO A 347 12.28 19.16 -23.81
C PRO A 347 13.56 19.83 -23.32
N GLU A 348 13.55 21.15 -23.15
CA GLU A 348 14.69 21.96 -22.72
C GLU A 348 15.18 21.57 -21.34
N ALA A 349 14.28 21.10 -20.48
CA ALA A 349 14.63 20.64 -19.13
C ALA A 349 15.59 19.45 -19.16
N LYS A 350 15.49 18.56 -20.15
CA LYS A 350 16.41 17.44 -20.31
C LYS A 350 17.84 17.93 -20.53
N THR A 351 18.02 18.78 -21.53
CA THR A 351 19.34 19.30 -21.94
C THR A 351 19.97 20.15 -20.82
N ALA A 352 19.15 20.97 -20.14
CA ALA A 352 19.62 21.81 -19.05
C ALA A 352 20.16 20.98 -17.86
N VAL A 353 19.42 19.95 -17.46
CA VAL A 353 19.84 19.04 -16.36
C VAL A 353 21.05 18.21 -16.78
N GLU A 354 21.10 17.71 -18.01
CA GLU A 354 22.27 16.98 -18.53
C GLU A 354 23.53 17.85 -18.51
N THR A 355 23.46 19.10 -18.96
CA THR A 355 24.58 20.01 -18.98
C THR A 355 25.07 20.34 -17.56
N ALA A 356 24.14 20.76 -16.68
CA ALA A 356 24.48 21.13 -15.32
C ALA A 356 25.13 19.97 -14.54
N LEU A 357 24.56 18.77 -14.66
CA LEU A 357 25.04 17.61 -13.91
C LEU A 357 26.37 17.06 -14.46
N ASN A 358 26.53 16.96 -15.79
CA ASN A 358 27.77 16.46 -16.38
C ASN A 358 29.01 17.28 -15.97
N GLU A 359 28.88 18.60 -16.02
CA GLU A 359 29.96 19.49 -15.66
C GLU A 359 30.27 19.42 -14.17
N ALA A 360 29.26 19.60 -13.31
CA ALA A 360 29.44 19.67 -11.87
C ALA A 360 29.86 18.31 -11.27
N LEU A 361 29.23 17.21 -11.69
CA LEU A 361 29.54 15.87 -11.18
C LEU A 361 30.93 15.43 -11.68
N GLY A 362 31.29 15.74 -12.95
CA GLY A 362 32.61 15.47 -13.47
C GLY A 362 33.70 16.14 -12.65
N ALA A 363 33.56 17.43 -12.38
CA ALA A 363 34.51 18.20 -11.55
C ALA A 363 34.57 17.63 -10.10
N TYR A 364 33.40 17.35 -9.50
CA TYR A 364 33.32 16.80 -8.14
C TYR A 364 34.08 15.47 -8.00
N LEU A 365 33.90 14.53 -8.95
CA LEU A 365 34.58 13.24 -8.92
C LEU A 365 36.10 13.36 -9.10
N GLU A 366 36.57 14.33 -9.89
CA GLU A 366 38.01 14.63 -10.03
C GLU A 366 38.60 15.25 -8.76
N GLU A 367 37.87 16.15 -8.09
CA GLU A 367 38.28 16.81 -6.85
C GLU A 367 38.20 15.85 -5.64
N ASN A 368 37.32 14.85 -5.68
CA ASN A 368 37.05 13.93 -4.56
C ASN A 368 37.27 12.45 -4.97
N PRO A 369 38.53 12.04 -5.33
CA PRO A 369 38.79 10.74 -5.90
C PRO A 369 38.48 9.55 -4.97
N ALA A 370 38.55 9.76 -3.66
CA ALA A 370 38.17 8.74 -2.67
C ALA A 370 36.66 8.44 -2.70
N GLU A 371 35.85 9.48 -2.87
CA GLU A 371 34.38 9.37 -2.98
C GLU A 371 34.00 8.79 -4.34
N GLY A 372 34.64 9.24 -5.42
CA GLY A 372 34.46 8.66 -6.76
C GLY A 372 34.72 7.17 -6.77
N ARG A 373 35.78 6.70 -6.09
CA ARG A 373 36.09 5.27 -5.94
C ARG A 373 34.96 4.52 -5.21
N ARG A 374 34.47 5.06 -4.08
CA ARG A 374 33.35 4.42 -3.33
C ARG A 374 32.11 4.28 -4.17
N ILE A 375 31.77 5.29 -4.96
CA ILE A 375 30.62 5.27 -5.87
C ILE A 375 30.80 4.15 -6.92
N ILE A 376 31.96 4.08 -7.57
CA ILE A 376 32.24 3.03 -8.57
C ILE A 376 32.24 1.64 -7.93
N GLU A 377 32.84 1.45 -6.76
CA GLU A 377 32.85 0.17 -6.06
C GLU A 377 31.44 -0.30 -5.72
N LYS A 378 30.56 0.61 -5.26
CA LYS A 378 29.15 0.28 -5.01
C LYS A 378 28.44 -0.11 -6.30
N ALA A 379 28.59 0.66 -7.37
CA ALA A 379 27.96 0.37 -8.65
C ALA A 379 28.47 -0.95 -9.28
N LEU A 380 29.75 -1.28 -9.13
CA LEU A 380 30.30 -2.58 -9.55
C LEU A 380 29.72 -3.74 -8.74
N LEU A 381 29.49 -3.51 -7.45
CA LEU A 381 28.88 -4.51 -6.59
C LEU A 381 27.40 -4.73 -6.97
N ALA A 382 26.67 -3.66 -7.32
CA ALA A 382 25.32 -3.72 -7.86
C ALA A 382 25.27 -4.48 -9.20
N SER A 383 26.18 -4.18 -10.13
CA SER A 383 26.29 -4.84 -11.43
C SER A 383 26.51 -6.35 -11.28
N ARG A 384 27.43 -6.77 -10.39
CA ARG A 384 27.67 -8.20 -10.11
C ARG A 384 26.43 -8.89 -9.53
N ALA A 385 25.73 -8.24 -8.62
CA ALA A 385 24.50 -8.77 -8.03
C ALA A 385 23.39 -8.91 -9.08
N ARG A 386 23.24 -7.92 -9.97
CA ARG A 386 22.28 -7.96 -11.08
C ARG A 386 22.60 -9.10 -12.06
N ASP A 387 23.87 -9.28 -12.43
CA ASP A 387 24.29 -10.37 -13.30
C ASP A 387 24.02 -11.75 -12.66
N ALA A 388 24.26 -11.89 -11.37
CA ALA A 388 23.92 -13.09 -10.62
C ALA A 388 22.40 -13.33 -10.59
N ALA A 389 21.60 -12.29 -10.36
CA ALA A 389 20.14 -12.35 -10.40
C ALA A 389 19.63 -12.71 -11.81
N ARG A 390 20.22 -12.17 -12.87
CA ARG A 390 19.90 -12.50 -14.27
C ARG A 390 20.18 -13.97 -14.57
N LYS A 391 21.36 -14.48 -14.19
CA LYS A 391 21.70 -15.89 -14.34
C LYS A 391 20.74 -16.80 -13.58
N ALA A 392 20.37 -16.45 -12.36
CA ALA A 392 19.39 -17.17 -11.57
C ALA A 392 18.02 -17.18 -12.25
N ARG A 393 17.59 -16.06 -12.83
CA ARG A 393 16.33 -15.91 -13.57
C ARG A 393 16.33 -16.76 -14.84
N ASP A 394 17.39 -16.71 -15.63
CA ASP A 394 17.56 -17.49 -16.87
C ASP A 394 17.50 -19.00 -16.59
N LEU A 395 18.10 -19.45 -15.46
CA LEU A 395 17.99 -20.84 -15.01
C LEU A 395 16.54 -21.23 -14.65
N VAL A 396 15.79 -20.34 -14.03
CA VAL A 396 14.37 -20.58 -13.71
C VAL A 396 13.51 -20.58 -14.98
N GLN A 397 13.76 -19.64 -15.91
CA GLN A 397 13.05 -19.61 -17.20
C GLN A 397 13.36 -20.82 -18.09
N ARG A 398 14.61 -21.29 -18.14
CA ARG A 398 14.98 -22.50 -18.90
C ARG A 398 14.32 -23.76 -18.32
N LYS A 399 14.20 -23.87 -16.99
CA LYS A 399 13.44 -24.94 -16.34
C LYS A 399 11.94 -24.82 -16.64
N GLY A 400 11.37 -23.61 -16.60
CA GLY A 400 9.96 -23.36 -16.91
C GLY A 400 9.61 -23.53 -18.39
N ALA A 401 10.52 -23.29 -19.33
CA ALA A 401 10.30 -23.50 -20.76
C ALA A 401 10.29 -24.99 -21.14
N LEU A 402 10.95 -25.85 -20.37
CA LEU A 402 10.94 -27.31 -20.55
C LEU A 402 9.74 -27.99 -19.88
N GLU A 403 9.13 -27.34 -18.86
CA GLU A 403 8.00 -27.90 -18.08
C GLU A 403 6.66 -27.17 -18.30
N GLY A 404 6.57 -26.24 -19.30
CA GLY A 404 5.40 -25.39 -19.52
C GLY A 404 5.12 -24.50 -18.31
N PHE A 405 4.86 -23.22 -18.43
CA PHE A 405 4.63 -22.21 -17.38
C PHE A 405 3.96 -22.77 -16.09
N ALA A 406 4.70 -23.57 -15.34
CA ALA A 406 4.18 -24.21 -14.14
C ALA A 406 4.07 -23.13 -13.05
N LEU A 407 2.85 -22.79 -12.71
CA LEU A 407 2.52 -21.98 -11.52
C LEU A 407 3.12 -22.61 -10.26
N PRO A 408 3.41 -21.85 -9.20
CA PRO A 408 3.92 -22.44 -7.97
C PRO A 408 3.02 -23.58 -7.51
N GLY A 409 3.57 -24.78 -7.27
CA GLY A 409 2.79 -25.97 -6.91
C GLY A 409 1.92 -25.79 -5.66
N LYS A 410 2.19 -24.74 -4.85
CA LYS A 410 1.39 -24.39 -3.68
C LYS A 410 0.26 -23.38 -3.97
N LEU A 411 0.24 -22.74 -5.15
CA LEU A 411 -0.83 -21.83 -5.54
C LEU A 411 -2.10 -22.63 -5.84
N ALA A 412 -3.17 -22.33 -5.11
CA ALA A 412 -4.51 -22.77 -5.47
C ALA A 412 -5.13 -21.68 -6.36
N ASP A 413 -5.00 -21.83 -7.68
CA ASP A 413 -5.46 -20.83 -8.66
C ASP A 413 -6.98 -20.86 -8.85
N CYS A 414 -7.54 -19.77 -9.43
CA CYS A 414 -8.94 -19.67 -9.83
C CYS A 414 -9.13 -20.10 -11.28
N SER A 415 -10.38 -20.42 -11.66
CA SER A 415 -10.71 -20.87 -13.02
C SER A 415 -10.96 -19.73 -14.00
N ASP A 416 -11.41 -18.56 -13.53
CA ASP A 416 -11.57 -17.37 -14.34
C ASP A 416 -10.19 -16.84 -14.79
N LYS A 417 -10.13 -16.31 -16.01
CA LYS A 417 -8.89 -15.79 -16.63
C LYS A 417 -8.91 -14.27 -16.78
N GLU A 418 -10.04 -13.62 -16.50
CA GLU A 418 -10.14 -12.17 -16.55
C GLU A 418 -9.62 -11.57 -15.26
N PRO A 419 -8.47 -10.84 -15.29
CA PRO A 419 -7.84 -10.31 -14.08
C PRO A 419 -8.73 -9.39 -13.25
N ALA A 420 -9.63 -8.66 -13.90
CA ALA A 420 -10.56 -7.74 -13.24
C ALA A 420 -11.56 -8.46 -12.32
N HIS A 421 -11.88 -9.71 -12.62
CA HIS A 421 -12.77 -10.54 -11.82
C HIS A 421 -12.02 -11.33 -10.75
N CYS A 422 -10.71 -11.52 -10.92
CA CYS A 422 -9.90 -12.42 -10.10
C CYS A 422 -9.28 -11.71 -8.90
N GLU A 423 -9.18 -12.44 -7.80
CA GLU A 423 -8.49 -12.00 -6.60
C GLU A 423 -7.59 -13.10 -6.02
N ILE A 424 -6.49 -12.72 -5.39
CA ILE A 424 -5.56 -13.62 -4.74
C ILE A 424 -5.41 -13.27 -3.26
N PHE A 425 -5.53 -14.31 -2.41
CA PHE A 425 -5.23 -14.20 -0.98
C PHE A 425 -3.80 -14.68 -0.72
N LEU A 426 -2.97 -13.83 -0.17
CA LEU A 426 -1.66 -14.16 0.36
C LEU A 426 -1.83 -14.51 1.83
N VAL A 427 -1.78 -15.81 2.15
CA VAL A 427 -2.17 -16.34 3.46
C VAL A 427 -0.92 -16.74 4.24
N GLU A 428 -0.87 -16.37 5.51
CA GLU A 428 0.17 -16.81 6.42
C GLU A 428 0.11 -18.31 6.69
N GLY A 429 1.27 -18.96 6.62
CA GLY A 429 1.45 -20.36 7.00
C GLY A 429 1.02 -21.38 5.93
N ASP A 430 1.58 -22.57 6.04
CA ASP A 430 1.10 -23.77 5.33
C ASP A 430 -0.20 -24.29 5.97
N SER A 431 -0.70 -23.67 7.03
CA SER A 431 -1.87 -24.05 7.83
C SER A 431 -3.21 -24.05 7.07
N ALA A 432 -3.16 -23.74 5.78
CA ALA A 432 -4.24 -24.06 4.86
C ALA A 432 -4.36 -25.57 4.55
N GLY A 433 -3.60 -26.47 5.19
CA GLY A 433 -3.66 -27.89 4.92
C GLY A 433 -2.76 -28.77 5.74
N GLY A 434 -3.21 -29.15 6.92
CA GLY A 434 -2.65 -30.30 7.61
C GLY A 434 -2.82 -31.57 6.78
N CYS A 435 -1.81 -32.46 6.80
CA CYS A 435 -1.70 -33.62 5.90
C CYS A 435 -1.23 -34.86 6.66
N PHE A 436 -1.51 -36.05 6.08
CA PHE A 436 -1.16 -37.33 6.65
C PHE A 436 -0.07 -38.05 5.85
N VAL A 437 0.69 -38.92 6.52
CA VAL A 437 1.66 -39.77 5.83
C VAL A 437 0.96 -40.76 4.92
N GLU A 438 1.66 -41.25 3.88
CA GLU A 438 1.16 -42.09 2.79
C GLU A 438 0.39 -43.35 3.24
N ASN A 439 0.76 -43.93 4.36
CA ASN A 439 0.18 -45.14 4.92
C ASN A 439 -0.98 -44.89 5.91
N THR A 440 -1.45 -43.66 6.05
CA THR A 440 -2.65 -43.36 6.86
C THR A 440 -3.90 -43.96 6.23
N HIS A 441 -4.62 -44.77 6.98
CA HIS A 441 -5.83 -45.46 6.50
C HIS A 441 -7.09 -44.61 6.70
N VAL A 442 -7.86 -44.41 5.64
CA VAL A 442 -9.19 -43.79 5.64
C VAL A 442 -10.24 -44.87 5.57
N ILE A 443 -11.29 -44.80 6.40
CA ILE A 443 -12.39 -45.74 6.37
C ILE A 443 -13.37 -45.42 5.23
N LEU A 444 -13.70 -46.45 4.43
CA LEU A 444 -14.62 -46.33 3.30
C LEU A 444 -16.04 -46.72 3.67
N ALA A 445 -17.03 -46.21 2.93
CA ALA A 445 -18.44 -46.57 3.09
C ALA A 445 -18.71 -48.06 2.81
N SER A 446 -17.82 -48.76 2.12
CA SER A 446 -17.85 -50.22 1.94
C SER A 446 -17.54 -51.02 3.22
N GLY A 447 -17.09 -50.36 4.29
CA GLY A 447 -16.62 -51.01 5.51
C GLY A 447 -15.16 -51.47 5.47
N THR A 448 -14.46 -51.26 4.36
CA THR A 448 -13.01 -51.50 4.20
C THR A 448 -12.24 -50.20 4.43
N SER A 449 -10.92 -50.28 4.49
CA SER A 449 -10.05 -49.09 4.52
C SER A 449 -9.02 -49.13 3.41
N LYS A 450 -8.60 -47.96 2.93
CA LYS A 450 -7.46 -47.77 2.01
C LYS A 450 -6.52 -46.74 2.57
N THR A 451 -5.24 -46.85 2.20
CA THR A 451 -4.27 -45.78 2.52
C THR A 451 -4.57 -44.51 1.72
N ILE A 452 -4.26 -43.35 2.26
CA ILE A 452 -4.50 -42.09 1.56
C ILE A 452 -3.72 -42.00 0.25
N LYS A 453 -2.57 -42.67 0.16
CA LYS A 453 -1.80 -42.83 -1.09
C LYS A 453 -2.54 -43.66 -2.13
N GLN A 454 -3.08 -44.83 -1.72
CA GLN A 454 -3.91 -45.68 -2.61
C GLN A 454 -5.14 -44.94 -3.12
N LEU A 455 -5.76 -44.08 -2.28
CA LEU A 455 -6.87 -43.25 -2.72
C LEU A 455 -6.42 -42.22 -3.78
N ALA A 456 -5.20 -41.65 -3.65
CA ALA A 456 -4.64 -40.73 -4.64
C ALA A 456 -4.34 -41.45 -5.97
N GLU A 457 -3.75 -42.65 -5.94
CA GLU A 457 -3.47 -43.47 -7.11
C GLU A 457 -4.76 -43.91 -7.83
N ASP A 458 -5.78 -44.31 -7.09
CA ASP A 458 -7.11 -44.67 -7.63
C ASP A 458 -7.79 -43.44 -8.28
N TRP A 459 -7.69 -42.29 -7.67
CA TRP A 459 -8.23 -41.02 -8.20
C TRP A 459 -7.61 -40.65 -9.54
N GLU A 460 -6.28 -40.79 -9.69
CA GLU A 460 -5.58 -40.55 -10.96
C GLU A 460 -6.07 -41.53 -12.07
N GLN A 461 -6.58 -42.67 -11.69
CA GLN A 461 -7.20 -43.66 -12.61
C GLN A 461 -8.71 -43.41 -12.82
N GLY A 462 -9.28 -42.33 -12.25
CA GLY A 462 -10.69 -41.97 -12.37
C GLY A 462 -11.62 -42.74 -11.44
N ILE A 463 -11.10 -43.45 -10.41
CA ILE A 463 -11.89 -44.21 -9.43
C ILE A 463 -12.20 -43.31 -8.24
N THR A 464 -13.48 -43.02 -7.98
CA THR A 464 -13.97 -42.28 -6.83
C THR A 464 -14.37 -43.20 -5.69
N HIS A 465 -13.95 -42.88 -4.48
CA HIS A 465 -14.33 -43.59 -3.25
C HIS A 465 -15.25 -42.73 -2.37
N PHE A 466 -16.06 -43.43 -1.55
CA PHE A 466 -16.94 -42.81 -0.55
C PHE A 466 -16.45 -43.17 0.85
N GLY A 467 -16.40 -42.19 1.74
CA GLY A 467 -16.06 -42.31 3.15
C GLY A 467 -17.15 -41.76 4.05
N TYR A 468 -16.78 -41.46 5.29
CA TYR A 468 -17.69 -40.92 6.30
C TYR A 468 -17.22 -39.54 6.77
N ALA A 469 -18.17 -38.63 7.01
CA ALA A 469 -18.01 -37.33 7.60
C ALA A 469 -19.07 -37.08 8.67
N THR A 470 -18.86 -36.08 9.54
CA THR A 470 -19.87 -35.67 10.52
C THR A 470 -20.36 -34.26 10.23
N ASN A 471 -21.65 -34.00 10.47
CA ASN A 471 -22.23 -32.65 10.49
C ASN A 471 -21.99 -31.98 11.88
N ASP A 472 -22.42 -30.73 12.06
CA ASP A 472 -22.28 -30.00 13.33
C ASP A 472 -23.09 -30.59 14.49
N GLY A 473 -24.12 -31.38 14.20
CA GLY A 473 -24.90 -32.10 15.20
C GLY A 473 -24.27 -33.44 15.63
N GLY A 474 -23.12 -33.82 15.03
CA GLY A 474 -22.45 -35.07 15.29
C GLY A 474 -23.04 -36.29 14.51
N ASP A 475 -24.01 -36.09 13.60
CA ASP A 475 -24.54 -37.17 12.77
C ASP A 475 -23.54 -37.56 11.68
N VAL A 476 -23.32 -38.84 11.52
CA VAL A 476 -22.44 -39.39 10.48
C VAL A 476 -23.15 -39.45 9.12
N ARG A 477 -22.45 -39.07 8.07
CA ARG A 477 -22.93 -39.06 6.68
C ARG A 477 -21.91 -39.72 5.76
N ILE A 478 -22.40 -40.39 4.72
CA ILE A 478 -21.56 -40.91 3.64
C ILE A 478 -21.30 -39.76 2.65
N VAL A 479 -20.04 -39.57 2.28
CA VAL A 479 -19.56 -38.47 1.44
C VAL A 479 -18.56 -38.98 0.40
N PRO A 480 -18.45 -38.36 -0.78
CA PRO A 480 -17.36 -38.62 -1.69
C PRO A 480 -16.04 -38.15 -1.08
N LEU A 481 -14.97 -38.90 -1.35
CA LEU A 481 -13.60 -38.56 -1.00
C LEU A 481 -12.93 -38.01 -2.26
N ASP A 482 -12.99 -36.67 -2.42
CA ASP A 482 -12.56 -36.00 -3.66
C ASP A 482 -11.11 -35.60 -3.61
N HIS A 483 -10.44 -35.59 -4.77
CA HIS A 483 -9.09 -35.09 -4.97
C HIS A 483 -8.04 -35.54 -3.94
N PRO A 484 -7.96 -36.82 -3.55
CA PRO A 484 -6.85 -37.29 -2.75
C PRO A 484 -5.56 -37.14 -3.56
N ARG A 485 -4.52 -36.58 -2.91
CA ARG A 485 -3.29 -36.20 -3.60
C ARG A 485 -2.09 -36.03 -2.65
N LEU A 486 -0.88 -36.18 -3.20
CA LEU A 486 0.34 -35.74 -2.53
C LEU A 486 0.31 -34.21 -2.36
N THR A 487 0.45 -33.71 -1.14
CA THR A 487 0.38 -32.28 -0.83
C THR A 487 1.74 -31.66 -0.53
N LYS A 488 2.63 -32.42 0.12
CA LYS A 488 3.96 -31.95 0.49
C LYS A 488 4.95 -33.10 0.57
N ARG A 489 6.18 -32.88 0.09
CA ARG A 489 7.32 -33.78 0.28
C ARG A 489 8.13 -33.33 1.48
N ASP A 490 8.78 -34.27 2.17
CA ASP A 490 9.68 -34.02 3.29
C ASP A 490 9.04 -33.10 4.38
N ALA A 491 7.76 -33.38 4.76
CA ALA A 491 7.06 -32.64 5.80
C ALA A 491 7.48 -33.09 7.19
N GLN A 492 7.63 -32.15 8.13
CA GLN A 492 7.79 -32.45 9.56
C GLN A 492 6.53 -33.16 10.09
N LEU A 493 6.72 -34.07 11.04
CA LEU A 493 5.65 -34.93 11.53
C LEU A 493 5.49 -34.85 13.05
N VAL A 494 4.26 -35.06 13.48
CA VAL A 494 3.90 -35.44 14.85
C VAL A 494 3.14 -36.76 14.82
N GLU A 495 3.28 -37.56 15.87
CA GLU A 495 2.49 -38.77 16.07
C GLU A 495 1.52 -38.56 17.24
N VAL A 496 0.26 -38.76 16.98
CA VAL A 496 -0.83 -38.73 17.95
C VAL A 496 -1.19 -40.17 18.31
N GLU A 497 -0.92 -40.60 19.56
CA GLU A 497 -1.32 -41.90 20.05
C GLU A 497 -2.65 -41.79 20.80
N LEU A 498 -3.65 -42.56 20.32
CA LEU A 498 -4.99 -42.60 20.88
C LEU A 498 -5.11 -43.61 22.04
N ASP A 499 -6.21 -43.54 22.80
CA ASP A 499 -6.52 -44.43 23.94
C ASP A 499 -6.65 -45.90 23.52
N ASN A 500 -7.05 -46.19 22.27
CA ASN A 500 -7.14 -47.50 21.70
C ASN A 500 -5.78 -48.07 21.22
N GLY A 501 -4.67 -47.32 21.36
CA GLY A 501 -3.32 -47.71 20.93
C GLY A 501 -3.02 -47.42 19.45
N GLU A 502 -3.98 -46.89 18.70
CA GLU A 502 -3.75 -46.48 17.31
C GLU A 502 -2.87 -45.20 17.24
N ARG A 503 -2.01 -45.14 16.25
CA ARG A 503 -1.07 -44.05 16.04
C ARG A 503 -1.33 -43.39 14.69
N ILE A 504 -1.46 -42.06 14.75
CA ILE A 504 -1.71 -41.22 13.57
C ILE A 504 -0.51 -40.30 13.38
N ARG A 505 0.18 -40.44 12.24
CA ARG A 505 1.26 -39.54 11.83
C ARG A 505 0.74 -38.51 10.86
N CYS A 506 0.90 -37.25 11.24
CA CYS A 506 0.41 -36.10 10.45
C CYS A 506 1.36 -34.90 10.64
N THR A 507 1.11 -33.85 9.86
CA THR A 507 1.81 -32.58 10.09
C THR A 507 1.40 -31.94 11.43
N PRO A 508 2.27 -31.14 12.09
CA PRO A 508 1.98 -30.54 13.40
C PRO A 508 0.72 -29.68 13.44
N ASP A 509 0.41 -29.06 12.34
CA ASP A 509 -0.73 -28.13 12.11
C ASP A 509 -2.04 -28.83 11.75
N HIS A 510 -2.04 -30.16 11.58
CA HIS A 510 -3.25 -30.89 11.21
C HIS A 510 -4.34 -30.80 12.28
N LEU A 511 -5.59 -30.52 11.86
CA LEU A 511 -6.72 -30.28 12.75
C LEU A 511 -7.51 -31.55 13.05
N PHE A 512 -7.60 -31.87 14.33
CA PHE A 512 -8.44 -32.94 14.86
C PHE A 512 -9.76 -32.37 15.38
N ARG A 513 -10.88 -33.05 15.05
CA ARG A 513 -12.20 -32.61 15.49
C ARG A 513 -12.40 -33.02 16.95
N LEU A 514 -12.76 -32.06 17.79
CA LEU A 514 -13.08 -32.28 19.20
C LEU A 514 -14.56 -32.64 19.37
N ARG A 515 -14.91 -33.19 20.51
CA ARG A 515 -16.27 -33.64 20.82
C ARG A 515 -17.31 -32.53 20.82
N ASP A 516 -16.91 -31.33 21.16
CA ASP A 516 -17.76 -30.11 21.12
C ASP A 516 -17.96 -29.53 19.72
N GLY A 517 -17.38 -30.17 18.70
CA GLY A 517 -17.45 -29.78 17.30
C GLY A 517 -16.35 -28.78 16.87
N SER A 518 -15.53 -28.27 17.81
CA SER A 518 -14.36 -27.43 17.52
C SER A 518 -13.20 -28.25 16.95
N TYR A 519 -12.14 -27.56 16.51
CA TYR A 519 -10.94 -28.19 15.98
C TYR A 519 -9.70 -27.73 16.74
N LYS A 520 -8.71 -28.64 16.87
CA LYS A 520 -7.43 -28.35 17.53
C LYS A 520 -6.28 -28.96 16.75
N GLN A 521 -5.16 -28.21 16.63
CA GLN A 521 -3.97 -28.70 15.91
C GLN A 521 -3.31 -29.87 16.63
N ALA A 522 -2.78 -30.81 15.86
CA ALA A 522 -2.11 -32.02 16.39
C ALA A 522 -1.02 -31.71 17.42
N GLN A 523 -0.18 -30.72 17.16
CA GLN A 523 0.89 -30.29 18.04
C GLN A 523 0.41 -29.67 19.39
N HIS A 524 -0.82 -29.18 19.45
CA HIS A 524 -1.41 -28.55 20.62
C HIS A 524 -2.36 -29.47 21.38
N LEU A 525 -2.59 -30.69 20.88
CA LEU A 525 -3.42 -31.67 21.56
C LEU A 525 -2.79 -32.10 22.90
N SER A 526 -3.63 -32.37 23.90
CA SER A 526 -3.25 -32.81 25.25
C SER A 526 -4.12 -33.97 25.68
N THR A 527 -3.68 -34.72 26.71
CA THR A 527 -4.38 -35.87 27.27
C THR A 527 -5.77 -35.51 27.83
N THR A 528 -6.05 -34.23 28.06
CA THR A 528 -7.35 -33.75 28.54
C THR A 528 -8.34 -33.51 27.41
N ASP A 529 -7.88 -33.45 26.14
CA ASP A 529 -8.75 -33.20 25.01
C ASP A 529 -9.57 -34.47 24.68
N ARG A 530 -10.84 -34.22 24.28
CA ARG A 530 -11.73 -35.26 23.83
C ARG A 530 -11.99 -35.15 22.35
N LEU A 531 -11.45 -36.07 21.58
CA LEU A 531 -11.64 -36.11 20.13
C LEU A 531 -13.01 -36.71 19.80
N MET A 532 -13.61 -36.23 18.71
CA MET A 532 -14.78 -36.85 18.12
C MET A 532 -14.35 -38.17 17.44
N GLY A 533 -14.61 -39.25 18.11
CA GLY A 533 -14.34 -40.59 17.62
C GLY A 533 -15.56 -41.24 16.95
N TRP A 534 -15.37 -42.47 16.45
CA TRP A 534 -16.45 -43.28 15.89
C TRP A 534 -16.26 -44.75 16.22
N GLU A 535 -17.40 -45.45 16.28
CA GLU A 535 -17.48 -46.91 16.41
C GLU A 535 -18.42 -47.49 15.37
N GLN A 536 -18.07 -48.70 14.89
CA GLN A 536 -18.90 -49.43 13.94
C GLN A 536 -20.00 -50.17 14.68
N SER A 537 -21.24 -49.81 14.44
CA SER A 537 -22.37 -50.58 14.95
C SER A 537 -22.54 -51.86 14.12
N ARG A 538 -22.42 -53.04 14.79
CA ARG A 538 -22.76 -54.32 14.20
C ARG A 538 -24.30 -54.51 14.20
N ALA A 539 -24.94 -54.15 13.12
CA ALA A 539 -26.33 -54.57 12.89
C ALA A 539 -26.38 -56.06 12.50
N LEU A 540 -27.18 -56.82 13.21
CA LEU A 540 -27.55 -58.17 12.85
C LEU A 540 -28.45 -58.12 11.59
N GLY A 541 -27.91 -58.60 10.47
CA GLY A 541 -28.62 -58.79 9.20
C GLY A 541 -28.41 -57.67 8.17
N ASN A 542 -27.84 -58.05 7.04
CA ASN A 542 -27.69 -57.38 5.73
C ASN A 542 -28.15 -55.89 5.63
N VAL A 543 -27.40 -54.97 6.19
CA VAL A 543 -27.49 -53.52 5.91
C VAL A 543 -26.13 -52.86 6.16
N GLN A 544 -25.82 -51.89 5.33
CA GLN A 544 -24.62 -50.99 5.39
C GLN A 544 -24.16 -50.70 6.83
N ALA A 545 -22.89 -50.87 7.09
CA ALA A 545 -22.30 -50.52 8.38
C ALA A 545 -22.59 -49.05 8.72
N THR A 546 -23.29 -48.80 9.82
CA THR A 546 -23.53 -47.44 10.34
C THR A 546 -22.45 -47.11 11.34
N LEU A 547 -21.82 -45.94 11.20
CA LEU A 547 -20.87 -45.40 12.21
C LEU A 547 -21.66 -44.53 13.19
N ASN A 548 -21.41 -44.75 14.49
CA ASN A 548 -21.89 -43.88 15.56
C ASN A 548 -20.72 -43.08 16.13
N THR A 549 -20.93 -41.82 16.50
CA THR A 549 -19.88 -41.00 17.15
C THR A 549 -19.72 -41.42 18.62
N ASN A 550 -18.46 -41.48 19.07
CA ASN A 550 -18.08 -41.68 20.46
C ASN A 550 -16.96 -40.71 20.89
N ASP A 551 -16.55 -40.77 22.15
CA ASP A 551 -15.42 -40.04 22.69
C ASP A 551 -14.15 -40.84 22.51
N ARG A 552 -13.06 -40.18 22.05
CA ARG A 552 -11.70 -40.69 22.03
C ARG A 552 -10.80 -39.76 22.83
N THR A 553 -9.85 -40.32 23.59
CA THR A 553 -8.84 -39.57 24.30
C THR A 553 -7.45 -39.88 23.75
N LEU A 554 -6.48 -39.07 24.11
CA LEU A 554 -5.09 -39.23 23.69
C LEU A 554 -4.26 -39.77 24.83
N ARG A 555 -3.25 -40.62 24.53
CA ARG A 555 -2.21 -41.00 25.43
C ARG A 555 -1.07 -39.97 25.48
N HIS A 556 -0.54 -39.62 24.34
CA HIS A 556 0.48 -38.59 24.17
C HIS A 556 0.61 -38.14 22.70
N VAL A 557 1.31 -37.00 22.52
CA VAL A 557 1.74 -36.48 21.24
C VAL A 557 3.26 -36.45 21.21
N ILE A 558 3.85 -37.05 20.18
CA ILE A 558 5.32 -37.15 20.02
C ILE A 558 5.74 -36.32 18.82
N HIS A 559 6.74 -35.48 19.00
CA HIS A 559 7.36 -34.72 17.91
C HIS A 559 8.55 -35.49 17.33
N PHE A 560 8.65 -35.61 16.02
CA PHE A 560 9.73 -36.26 15.31
C PHE A 560 10.64 -35.25 14.61
N GLU A 561 11.92 -35.60 14.49
CA GLU A 561 12.84 -34.93 13.57
C GLU A 561 12.76 -35.51 12.14
N GLU A 562 12.14 -36.68 11.98
CA GLU A 562 11.94 -37.33 10.69
C GLU A 562 10.91 -36.60 9.84
N THR A 563 11.17 -36.56 8.53
CA THR A 563 10.24 -36.00 7.54
C THR A 563 9.69 -37.10 6.64
N ALA A 564 8.50 -36.90 6.08
CA ALA A 564 7.91 -37.81 5.10
C ALA A 564 7.03 -37.05 4.09
N ASP A 565 6.74 -37.73 2.99
CA ASP A 565 5.73 -37.29 2.03
C ASP A 565 4.34 -37.40 2.64
N VAL A 566 3.53 -36.35 2.51
CA VAL A 566 2.20 -36.26 3.13
C VAL A 566 1.12 -35.96 2.10
N TYR A 567 -0.06 -36.51 2.38
CA TYR A 567 -1.22 -36.50 1.52
C TYR A 567 -2.43 -35.88 2.22
N ASP A 568 -3.38 -35.38 1.44
CA ASP A 568 -4.68 -34.92 1.89
C ASP A 568 -5.74 -35.22 0.85
N LEU A 569 -7.01 -35.15 1.25
CA LEU A 569 -8.18 -35.35 0.39
C LEU A 569 -9.21 -34.24 0.67
N THR A 570 -10.25 -34.18 -0.18
CA THR A 570 -11.28 -33.18 -0.10
C THR A 570 -12.63 -33.82 0.27
N VAL A 571 -13.37 -33.17 1.19
CA VAL A 571 -14.79 -33.47 1.47
C VAL A 571 -15.56 -32.15 1.41
N GLU A 572 -16.28 -31.89 0.33
CA GLU A 572 -16.82 -30.56 0.01
C GLU A 572 -17.86 -30.02 1.01
N LYS A 573 -18.72 -30.89 1.54
CA LYS A 573 -19.88 -30.43 2.34
C LYS A 573 -19.61 -30.34 3.84
N TYR A 574 -18.78 -31.24 4.39
CA TYR A 574 -18.63 -31.37 5.85
C TYR A 574 -17.20 -31.08 6.33
N HIS A 575 -16.29 -30.88 5.41
CA HIS A 575 -14.89 -30.49 5.65
C HIS A 575 -14.14 -31.36 6.67
N ASN A 576 -14.62 -32.60 6.89
CA ASN A 576 -13.95 -33.56 7.75
C ASN A 576 -14.19 -34.98 7.18
N PHE A 577 -13.35 -35.92 7.61
CA PHE A 577 -13.47 -37.30 7.24
C PHE A 577 -12.98 -38.25 8.33
N ALA A 578 -13.43 -39.48 8.29
CA ALA A 578 -13.11 -40.51 9.25
C ALA A 578 -11.81 -41.24 8.89
N LEU A 579 -10.85 -41.30 9.82
CA LEU A 579 -9.71 -42.20 9.73
C LEU A 579 -10.06 -43.60 10.27
N ALA A 580 -9.43 -44.63 9.76
CA ALA A 580 -9.58 -45.98 10.28
C ALA A 580 -9.13 -46.14 11.75
N ALA A 581 -8.29 -45.24 12.23
CA ALA A 581 -7.88 -45.14 13.62
C ALA A 581 -9.04 -44.79 14.59
N GLY A 582 -10.21 -44.44 14.09
CA GLY A 582 -11.41 -44.21 14.89
C GLY A 582 -11.67 -42.78 15.30
N VAL A 583 -11.18 -41.78 14.55
CA VAL A 583 -11.38 -40.35 14.79
C VAL A 583 -11.75 -39.60 13.52
N PHE A 584 -12.42 -38.43 13.66
CA PHE A 584 -12.67 -37.49 12.57
C PHE A 584 -11.61 -36.40 12.57
N VAL A 585 -11.16 -36.07 11.37
CA VAL A 585 -10.11 -35.07 11.11
C VAL A 585 -10.56 -34.07 10.04
N HIS A 586 -10.00 -32.89 10.05
CA HIS A 586 -10.36 -31.81 9.12
C HIS A 586 -9.66 -31.99 7.77
N ASN A 587 -10.25 -31.49 6.71
CA ASN A 587 -9.59 -31.26 5.44
C ASN A 587 -9.26 -29.76 5.28
N SER A 588 -8.27 -29.40 4.44
CA SER A 588 -7.58 -28.12 4.49
C SER A 588 -8.43 -26.88 4.17
N ALA A 589 -8.06 -25.70 4.76
CA ALA A 589 -8.70 -24.38 4.61
C ALA A 589 -8.72 -23.80 3.18
N LYS A 590 -7.97 -24.35 2.21
CA LYS A 590 -8.04 -23.98 0.78
C LYS A 590 -9.44 -24.13 0.17
N GLN A 591 -10.37 -24.66 0.89
CA GLN A 591 -11.72 -25.02 0.42
C GLN A 591 -12.78 -23.98 0.76
N GLY A 592 -12.51 -23.06 1.67
CA GLY A 592 -13.44 -21.96 2.00
C GLY A 592 -13.60 -20.92 0.88
N ARG A 593 -12.80 -20.99 -0.21
CA ARG A 593 -12.83 -20.01 -1.29
C ARG A 593 -13.83 -20.32 -2.41
N ASP A 594 -14.27 -19.33 -3.14
CA ASP A 594 -14.93 -19.52 -4.44
C ASP A 594 -13.85 -19.76 -5.52
N ARG A 595 -13.76 -21.00 -6.01
CA ARG A 595 -12.76 -21.43 -6.99
C ARG A 595 -12.89 -20.74 -8.35
N ARG A 596 -13.99 -20.08 -8.63
CA ARG A 596 -14.20 -19.40 -9.90
C ARG A 596 -13.27 -18.19 -10.02
N PHE A 597 -13.18 -17.36 -8.99
CA PHE A 597 -12.47 -16.09 -9.06
C PHE A 597 -11.46 -15.86 -7.93
N GLN A 598 -11.42 -16.72 -6.90
CA GLN A 598 -10.49 -16.59 -5.78
C GLN A 598 -9.33 -17.57 -5.89
N ALA A 599 -8.11 -17.06 -5.83
CA ALA A 599 -6.87 -17.82 -5.70
C ALA A 599 -6.31 -17.70 -4.28
N ILE A 600 -5.60 -18.73 -3.80
CA ILE A 600 -4.90 -18.71 -2.51
C ILE A 600 -3.44 -19.11 -2.71
N LEU A 601 -2.53 -18.28 -2.24
CA LEU A 601 -1.10 -18.54 -2.15
C LEU A 601 -0.67 -18.57 -0.68
N PRO A 602 -0.41 -19.75 -0.10
CA PRO A 602 0.14 -19.84 1.25
C PRO A 602 1.62 -19.46 1.25
N LEU A 603 2.03 -18.69 2.25
CA LEU A 603 3.41 -18.25 2.47
C LEU A 603 3.97 -18.94 3.71
N ARG A 604 5.15 -19.56 3.61
CA ARG A 604 5.78 -20.28 4.74
C ARG A 604 6.41 -19.29 5.72
N GLY A 605 5.67 -18.92 6.75
CA GLY A 605 6.17 -18.08 7.83
C GLY A 605 6.67 -16.72 7.35
N LYS A 606 7.63 -16.16 8.07
CA LYS A 606 8.21 -14.85 7.78
C LYS A 606 8.97 -14.86 6.45
N ILE A 607 8.51 -14.08 5.49
CA ILE A 607 9.23 -13.88 4.22
C ILE A 607 10.52 -13.11 4.44
N LEU A 608 11.41 -13.13 3.46
CA LEU A 608 12.65 -12.36 3.49
C LEU A 608 12.34 -10.86 3.67
N ASN A 609 13.02 -10.20 4.61
CA ASN A 609 13.00 -8.75 4.71
C ASN A 609 13.76 -8.13 3.53
N VAL A 610 13.02 -7.61 2.56
CA VAL A 610 13.58 -7.04 1.32
C VAL A 610 14.25 -5.68 1.53
N GLU A 611 13.97 -4.98 2.63
CA GLU A 611 14.68 -3.76 3.02
C GLU A 611 16.18 -4.00 3.22
N ARG A 612 16.55 -5.21 3.66
CA ARG A 612 17.92 -5.63 3.96
C ARG A 612 18.53 -6.56 2.93
N ALA A 613 17.81 -6.86 1.87
CA ALA A 613 18.22 -7.89 0.91
C ALA A 613 18.41 -7.30 -0.48
N ARG A 614 19.53 -7.62 -1.09
CA ARG A 614 19.76 -7.34 -2.49
C ARG A 614 18.85 -8.16 -3.39
N LEU A 615 18.65 -7.68 -4.61
CA LEU A 615 17.78 -8.30 -5.60
C LEU A 615 18.14 -9.77 -5.90
N ASP A 616 19.42 -10.11 -5.98
CA ASP A 616 19.90 -11.48 -6.20
C ASP A 616 19.49 -12.41 -5.05
N ARG A 617 19.66 -11.99 -3.81
CA ARG A 617 19.25 -12.74 -2.62
C ARG A 617 17.73 -12.85 -2.51
N MET A 618 17.03 -11.79 -2.85
CA MET A 618 15.58 -11.76 -2.89
C MET A 618 15.04 -12.77 -3.94
N LEU A 619 15.61 -12.78 -5.14
CA LEU A 619 15.24 -13.73 -6.20
C LEU A 619 15.74 -15.17 -5.94
N ALA A 620 16.67 -15.38 -5.01
CA ALA A 620 17.01 -16.71 -4.52
C ALA A 620 15.97 -17.28 -3.55
N ASN A 621 15.17 -16.41 -2.86
CA ASN A 621 14.15 -16.83 -1.91
C ASN A 621 12.94 -17.47 -2.60
N ASN A 622 12.54 -18.66 -2.19
CA ASN A 622 11.46 -19.42 -2.84
C ASN A 622 10.08 -18.79 -2.62
N GLU A 623 9.83 -18.16 -1.46
CA GLU A 623 8.55 -17.51 -1.17
C GLU A 623 8.34 -16.28 -2.06
N VAL A 624 9.38 -15.45 -2.18
CA VAL A 624 9.38 -14.28 -3.05
C VAL A 624 9.24 -14.68 -4.52
N LYS A 625 9.94 -15.73 -4.98
CA LYS A 625 9.75 -16.28 -6.34
C LYS A 625 8.32 -16.72 -6.59
N SER A 626 7.74 -17.44 -5.64
CA SER A 626 6.36 -17.93 -5.75
C SER A 626 5.38 -16.77 -5.86
N LEU A 627 5.59 -15.70 -5.07
CA LEU A 627 4.78 -14.50 -5.11
C LEU A 627 4.87 -13.80 -6.47
N ILE A 628 6.09 -13.51 -6.97
CA ILE A 628 6.31 -12.87 -8.27
C ILE A 628 5.69 -13.70 -9.41
N THR A 629 5.88 -15.03 -9.38
CA THR A 629 5.34 -15.94 -10.40
C THR A 629 3.81 -16.00 -10.36
N ALA A 630 3.20 -16.01 -9.16
CA ALA A 630 1.75 -16.03 -9.01
C ALA A 630 1.11 -14.74 -9.54
N LEU A 631 1.70 -13.58 -9.25
CA LEU A 631 1.19 -12.28 -9.70
C LEU A 631 1.37 -12.06 -11.22
N GLY A 632 2.45 -12.59 -11.82
CA GLY A 632 2.70 -12.54 -13.26
C GLY A 632 3.32 -11.26 -13.79
N THR A 633 3.48 -10.22 -12.96
CA THR A 633 3.96 -8.87 -13.36
C THR A 633 5.46 -8.80 -13.64
N GLY A 634 6.25 -9.79 -13.22
CA GLY A 634 7.70 -9.63 -13.15
C GLY A 634 8.13 -8.74 -11.99
N ILE A 635 9.37 -8.26 -11.99
CA ILE A 635 9.94 -7.39 -10.95
C ILE A 635 11.10 -6.55 -11.50
N GLY A 636 11.31 -5.35 -10.97
CA GLY A 636 12.36 -4.43 -11.40
C GLY A 636 12.19 -4.03 -12.86
N GLU A 637 13.24 -4.15 -13.69
CA GLU A 637 13.21 -3.81 -15.12
C GLU A 637 12.15 -4.57 -15.94
N THR A 638 11.70 -5.73 -15.44
CA THR A 638 10.70 -6.57 -16.14
C THR A 638 9.31 -6.41 -15.56
N PHE A 639 9.12 -5.48 -14.63
CA PHE A 639 7.81 -5.22 -14.03
C PHE A 639 6.87 -4.61 -15.09
N ASP A 640 5.71 -5.21 -15.23
CA ASP A 640 4.67 -4.78 -16.15
C ASP A 640 3.30 -5.02 -15.49
N LEU A 641 2.67 -3.94 -15.05
CA LEU A 641 1.38 -3.97 -14.36
C LEU A 641 0.27 -4.55 -15.24
N SER A 642 0.34 -4.35 -16.57
CA SER A 642 -0.66 -4.87 -17.52
C SER A 642 -0.76 -6.40 -17.52
N ARG A 643 0.28 -7.08 -17.01
CA ARG A 643 0.35 -8.54 -16.89
C ARG A 643 -0.14 -9.06 -15.53
N LEU A 644 -0.65 -8.18 -14.67
CA LEU A 644 -1.17 -8.57 -13.36
C LEU A 644 -2.35 -9.54 -13.52
N ARG A 645 -2.24 -10.70 -12.90
CA ARG A 645 -3.24 -11.79 -13.02
C ARG A 645 -4.46 -11.63 -12.12
N TYR A 646 -4.35 -10.81 -11.08
CA TYR A 646 -5.41 -10.60 -10.09
C TYR A 646 -5.49 -9.13 -9.74
N HIS A 647 -6.60 -8.46 -10.06
CA HIS A 647 -6.77 -7.04 -9.76
C HIS A 647 -7.08 -6.75 -8.29
N ARG A 648 -7.22 -7.78 -7.46
CA ARG A 648 -7.28 -7.64 -5.98
C ARG A 648 -6.30 -8.61 -5.34
N ILE A 649 -5.34 -8.06 -4.62
CA ILE A 649 -4.34 -8.79 -3.85
C ILE A 649 -4.65 -8.56 -2.38
N LEU A 650 -5.08 -9.59 -1.66
CA LEU A 650 -5.50 -9.48 -0.27
C LEU A 650 -4.46 -10.11 0.65
N LEU A 651 -3.87 -9.30 1.53
CA LEU A 651 -2.98 -9.78 2.58
C LEU A 651 -3.81 -10.32 3.73
N MET A 652 -3.66 -11.59 4.06
CA MET A 652 -4.40 -12.29 5.10
C MET A 652 -3.42 -12.98 6.06
N ALA A 653 -3.20 -12.37 7.21
CA ALA A 653 -2.30 -12.83 8.26
C ALA A 653 -3.08 -13.00 9.57
N ASP A 654 -2.56 -13.84 10.45
CA ASP A 654 -3.11 -14.08 11.78
C ASP A 654 -3.18 -12.80 12.63
N ALA A 655 -4.07 -12.76 13.61
CA ALA A 655 -4.28 -11.60 14.48
C ALA A 655 -3.29 -11.56 15.66
N ASP A 656 -2.10 -12.09 15.48
CA ASP A 656 -1.02 -12.14 16.48
C ASP A 656 0.17 -11.26 16.07
N VAL A 657 1.23 -11.28 16.88
CA VAL A 657 2.45 -10.48 16.66
C VAL A 657 3.24 -10.95 15.43
N ASP A 658 3.23 -12.25 15.14
CA ASP A 658 3.92 -12.81 13.98
C ASP A 658 3.18 -12.48 12.68
N GLY A 659 1.86 -12.58 12.67
CA GLY A 659 1.03 -12.15 11.54
C GLY A 659 1.16 -10.67 11.23
N SER A 660 1.25 -9.82 12.27
CA SER A 660 1.53 -8.39 12.10
C SER A 660 2.90 -8.13 11.48
N HIS A 661 3.91 -8.93 11.83
CA HIS A 661 5.25 -8.86 11.23
C HIS A 661 5.25 -9.33 9.78
N ILE A 662 4.57 -10.43 9.45
CA ILE A 662 4.45 -10.95 8.08
C ILE A 662 3.73 -9.92 7.19
N ARG A 663 2.68 -9.29 7.69
CA ARG A 663 1.99 -8.19 7.03
C ARG A 663 2.95 -7.03 6.70
N THR A 664 3.76 -6.62 7.67
CA THR A 664 4.75 -5.55 7.48
C THR A 664 5.81 -5.94 6.45
N LEU A 665 6.29 -7.19 6.44
CA LEU A 665 7.24 -7.69 5.43
C LEU A 665 6.63 -7.67 4.02
N LEU A 666 5.38 -8.09 3.86
CA LEU A 666 4.67 -8.04 2.58
C LEU A 666 4.45 -6.60 2.11
N LEU A 667 4.02 -5.70 2.99
CA LEU A 667 3.87 -4.28 2.67
C LEU A 667 5.21 -3.67 2.24
N THR A 668 6.32 -4.02 2.92
CA THR A 668 7.67 -3.60 2.52
C THR A 668 8.02 -4.08 1.12
N PHE A 669 7.70 -5.36 0.80
CA PHE A 669 7.93 -5.92 -0.52
C PHE A 669 7.17 -5.16 -1.62
N PHE A 670 5.86 -4.93 -1.44
CA PHE A 670 5.06 -4.20 -2.43
C PHE A 670 5.52 -2.75 -2.55
N PHE A 671 5.78 -2.08 -1.45
CA PHE A 671 6.24 -0.68 -1.45
C PHE A 671 7.58 -0.51 -2.18
N ARG A 672 8.55 -1.42 -1.96
CA ARG A 672 9.90 -1.32 -2.54
C ARG A 672 10.00 -1.80 -3.99
N HIS A 673 9.23 -2.81 -4.36
CA HIS A 673 9.46 -3.54 -5.61
C HIS A 673 8.24 -3.61 -6.55
N MET A 674 7.05 -3.30 -6.07
CA MET A 674 5.80 -3.33 -6.84
C MET A 674 4.88 -2.17 -6.46
N ARG A 675 5.43 -0.97 -6.38
CA ARG A 675 4.72 0.21 -5.92
C ARG A 675 3.47 0.50 -6.77
N ASP A 676 3.55 0.32 -8.08
CA ASP A 676 2.44 0.53 -9.00
C ASP A 676 1.20 -0.32 -8.65
N VAL A 677 1.39 -1.47 -7.99
CA VAL A 677 0.28 -2.29 -7.47
C VAL A 677 -0.50 -1.54 -6.39
N ILE A 678 0.19 -0.77 -5.54
CA ILE A 678 -0.44 0.05 -4.50
C ILE A 678 -1.08 1.29 -5.13
N ASP A 679 -0.33 2.02 -5.95
CA ASP A 679 -0.74 3.29 -6.54
C ASP A 679 -1.96 3.13 -7.47
N ASN A 680 -2.13 1.95 -8.10
CA ASN A 680 -3.30 1.59 -8.90
C ASN A 680 -4.41 0.87 -8.11
N GLY A 681 -4.31 0.82 -6.78
CA GLY A 681 -5.38 0.36 -5.90
C GLY A 681 -5.63 -1.15 -5.90
N HIS A 682 -4.64 -1.98 -6.24
CA HIS A 682 -4.78 -3.43 -6.30
C HIS A 682 -4.45 -4.16 -5.00
N LEU A 683 -3.86 -3.48 -3.99
CA LEU A 683 -3.44 -4.09 -2.73
C LEU A 683 -4.44 -3.81 -1.60
N TYR A 684 -4.84 -4.87 -0.89
CA TYR A 684 -5.82 -4.81 0.19
C TYR A 684 -5.35 -5.61 1.40
N LEU A 685 -5.88 -5.24 2.57
CA LEU A 685 -5.71 -5.96 3.82
C LEU A 685 -7.05 -6.59 4.21
N ALA A 686 -7.09 -7.92 4.32
CA ALA A 686 -8.24 -8.61 4.85
C ALA A 686 -8.33 -8.41 6.38
N GLN A 687 -9.52 -8.17 6.88
CA GLN A 687 -9.80 -7.99 8.31
C GLN A 687 -10.73 -9.10 8.80
N PRO A 688 -10.20 -10.25 9.25
CA PRO A 688 -11.01 -11.27 9.89
C PRO A 688 -11.53 -10.77 11.25
N PRO A 689 -12.69 -11.26 11.73
CA PRO A 689 -13.20 -10.90 13.04
C PRO A 689 -12.32 -11.45 14.17
N LEU A 690 -12.19 -10.70 15.26
CA LEU A 690 -11.44 -11.13 16.44
C LEU A 690 -12.30 -11.97 17.40
N PHE A 691 -13.62 -11.80 17.40
CA PHE A 691 -14.51 -12.49 18.32
C PHE A 691 -15.76 -13.01 17.63
N ARG A 692 -16.23 -14.15 18.10
CA ARG A 692 -17.59 -14.65 17.88
C ARG A 692 -18.34 -14.61 19.21
N VAL A 693 -19.41 -13.82 19.28
CA VAL A 693 -20.27 -13.70 20.46
C VAL A 693 -21.54 -14.48 20.19
N GLN A 694 -21.82 -15.50 20.99
CA GLN A 694 -22.99 -16.37 20.83
C GLN A 694 -23.90 -16.26 22.03
N HIS A 695 -25.20 -16.12 21.78
CA HIS A 695 -26.25 -16.25 22.77
C HIS A 695 -27.39 -17.14 22.24
N GLY A 696 -27.66 -18.21 22.95
CA GLY A 696 -28.64 -19.24 22.48
C GLY A 696 -28.20 -19.84 21.14
N LYS A 697 -29.07 -19.75 20.13
CA LYS A 697 -28.80 -20.22 18.76
C LYS A 697 -28.25 -19.11 17.84
N THR A 698 -28.20 -17.88 18.28
CA THR A 698 -27.75 -16.71 17.49
C THR A 698 -26.32 -16.38 17.83
N TYR A 699 -25.54 -16.02 16.81
CA TYR A 699 -24.18 -15.52 16.99
C TYR A 699 -23.93 -14.28 16.15
N LYS A 700 -22.93 -13.48 16.58
CA LYS A 700 -22.45 -12.31 15.85
C LYS A 700 -20.92 -12.27 15.87
N TYR A 701 -20.33 -11.97 14.73
CA TYR A 701 -18.90 -11.72 14.62
C TYR A 701 -18.63 -10.23 14.91
N VAL A 702 -17.56 -9.94 15.64
CA VAL A 702 -17.14 -8.58 15.99
C VAL A 702 -15.63 -8.43 15.87
N TYR A 703 -15.19 -7.24 15.48
CA TYR A 703 -13.84 -7.00 14.97
C TYR A 703 -12.90 -6.35 16.01
N ASN A 704 -13.44 -5.88 17.13
CA ASN A 704 -12.64 -5.30 18.21
C ASN A 704 -13.35 -5.49 19.57
N GLU A 705 -12.61 -5.20 20.66
CA GLU A 705 -13.12 -5.36 22.02
C GLU A 705 -14.27 -4.41 22.35
N ALA A 706 -14.21 -3.17 21.86
CA ALA A 706 -15.25 -2.18 22.10
C ALA A 706 -16.59 -2.64 21.49
N ALA A 707 -16.59 -3.12 20.24
CA ALA A 707 -17.77 -3.66 19.58
C ALA A 707 -18.29 -4.94 20.24
N ARG A 708 -17.39 -5.78 20.80
CA ARG A 708 -17.78 -6.94 21.62
C ARG A 708 -18.55 -6.50 22.86
N ASP A 709 -18.00 -5.56 23.62
CA ASP A 709 -18.58 -5.09 24.88
C ASP A 709 -19.88 -4.33 24.66
N GLU A 710 -19.97 -3.53 23.60
CA GLU A 710 -21.18 -2.85 23.17
C GLU A 710 -22.28 -3.85 22.81
N TYR A 711 -21.94 -4.87 22.01
CA TYR A 711 -22.90 -5.91 21.65
C TYR A 711 -23.40 -6.68 22.87
N ILE A 712 -22.51 -7.08 23.79
CA ILE A 712 -22.89 -7.78 25.02
C ILE A 712 -23.81 -6.91 25.87
N LYS A 713 -23.54 -5.59 26.00
CA LYS A 713 -24.40 -4.64 26.71
C LYS A 713 -25.76 -4.46 26.05
N SER A 714 -25.89 -4.64 24.75
CA SER A 714 -27.16 -4.52 24.03
C SER A 714 -28.08 -5.72 24.24
N LEU A 715 -27.59 -6.84 24.77
CA LEU A 715 -28.37 -8.04 25.03
C LEU A 715 -29.20 -7.89 26.34
N PRO A 716 -30.38 -8.56 26.44
CA PRO A 716 -31.20 -8.51 27.65
C PRO A 716 -30.43 -8.97 28.89
N THR A 717 -30.65 -8.31 30.02
CA THR A 717 -29.99 -8.62 31.30
C THR A 717 -30.24 -10.07 31.71
N GLY A 718 -29.16 -10.81 32.00
CA GLY A 718 -29.23 -12.24 32.38
C GLY A 718 -29.05 -13.22 31.21
N THR A 719 -28.85 -12.74 29.97
CA THR A 719 -28.57 -13.62 28.83
C THR A 719 -27.21 -14.30 29.00
N LYS A 720 -27.21 -15.64 28.90
CA LYS A 720 -25.95 -16.40 28.86
C LYS A 720 -25.26 -16.17 27.53
N VAL A 721 -24.07 -15.59 27.60
CA VAL A 721 -23.24 -15.28 26.43
C VAL A 721 -21.99 -16.14 26.47
N SER A 722 -21.66 -16.73 25.31
CA SER A 722 -20.36 -17.38 25.06
C SER A 722 -19.56 -16.52 24.10
N VAL A 723 -18.31 -16.22 24.47
CA VAL A 723 -17.40 -15.45 23.64
C VAL A 723 -16.23 -16.32 23.23
N GLN A 724 -16.07 -16.52 21.95
CA GLN A 724 -14.89 -17.18 21.35
C GLN A 724 -14.00 -16.07 20.78
N ARG A 725 -12.71 -16.05 21.19
CA ARG A 725 -11.68 -15.19 20.57
C ARG A 725 -10.94 -16.03 19.52
N PHE A 726 -10.76 -15.48 18.33
CA PHE A 726 -9.91 -16.07 17.29
C PHE A 726 -8.51 -15.44 17.40
N LYS A 727 -7.50 -16.29 17.60
CA LYS A 727 -6.09 -15.87 17.64
C LYS A 727 -5.42 -16.02 16.27
N GLY A 728 -5.91 -16.92 15.43
CA GLY A 728 -5.41 -17.14 14.08
C GLY A 728 -6.49 -17.68 13.13
N LEU A 729 -6.20 -17.57 11.83
CA LEU A 729 -7.07 -18.05 10.75
C LEU A 729 -7.30 -19.58 10.80
N GLY A 730 -6.34 -20.32 11.36
CA GLY A 730 -6.43 -21.75 11.55
C GLY A 730 -7.46 -22.19 12.60
N GLU A 731 -7.98 -21.26 13.42
CA GLU A 731 -9.06 -21.55 14.37
C GLU A 731 -10.46 -21.41 13.76
N MET A 732 -10.54 -20.85 12.54
CA MET A 732 -11.80 -20.72 11.79
C MET A 732 -11.99 -21.94 10.89
N ASN A 733 -13.20 -22.51 10.89
CA ASN A 733 -13.56 -23.48 9.89
C ASN A 733 -13.79 -22.79 8.52
N PRO A 734 -13.80 -23.54 7.39
CA PRO A 734 -13.95 -22.96 6.07
C PRO A 734 -15.23 -22.14 5.87
N GLU A 735 -16.34 -22.51 6.51
CA GLU A 735 -17.61 -21.77 6.44
C GLU A 735 -17.52 -20.44 7.19
N GLN A 736 -16.90 -20.43 8.37
CA GLN A 736 -16.64 -19.22 9.13
C GLN A 736 -15.70 -18.28 8.36
N LEU A 737 -14.65 -18.83 7.76
CA LEU A 737 -13.70 -18.08 6.95
C LEU A 737 -14.37 -17.51 5.69
N TRP A 738 -15.25 -18.30 5.05
CA TRP A 738 -16.06 -17.82 3.93
C TRP A 738 -16.99 -16.70 4.37
N GLU A 739 -17.82 -16.95 5.39
CA GLU A 739 -18.84 -16.01 5.86
C GLU A 739 -18.27 -14.65 6.28
N THR A 740 -17.06 -14.63 6.86
CA THR A 740 -16.48 -13.44 7.49
C THR A 740 -15.40 -12.74 6.67
N THR A 741 -14.63 -13.51 5.87
CA THR A 741 -13.36 -12.99 5.31
C THR A 741 -13.24 -13.19 3.80
N LEU A 742 -13.78 -14.27 3.25
CA LEU A 742 -13.65 -14.58 1.82
C LEU A 742 -14.84 -14.10 1.00
N ASN A 743 -16.06 -14.13 1.55
CA ASN A 743 -17.28 -13.74 0.84
C ASN A 743 -17.27 -12.23 0.52
N PRO A 744 -17.29 -11.83 -0.76
CA PRO A 744 -17.26 -10.41 -1.15
C PRO A 744 -18.42 -9.57 -0.59
N GLN A 745 -19.54 -10.19 -0.23
CA GLN A 745 -20.72 -9.47 0.27
C GLN A 745 -20.64 -9.11 1.76
N ASN A 746 -19.88 -9.88 2.55
CA ASN A 746 -19.90 -9.78 4.01
C ASN A 746 -18.53 -9.37 4.58
N ARG A 747 -17.46 -9.58 3.81
CA ARG A 747 -16.09 -9.35 4.28
C ARG A 747 -15.76 -7.88 4.48
N MET A 748 -14.84 -7.63 5.39
CA MET A 748 -14.24 -6.33 5.61
C MET A 748 -12.81 -6.33 5.05
N ILE A 749 -12.53 -5.43 4.12
CA ILE A 749 -11.20 -5.24 3.53
C ILE A 749 -10.82 -3.77 3.57
N LEU A 750 -9.54 -3.49 3.80
CA LEU A 750 -8.98 -2.15 3.77
C LEU A 750 -8.08 -2.03 2.55
N GLN A 751 -8.35 -1.07 1.67
CA GLN A 751 -7.46 -0.75 0.55
C GLN A 751 -6.20 -0.06 1.09
N ILE A 752 -5.04 -0.47 0.61
CA ILE A 752 -3.77 0.15 0.98
C ILE A 752 -3.48 1.29 0.02
N THR A 753 -3.26 2.47 0.57
CA THR A 753 -2.92 3.69 -0.15
C THR A 753 -1.66 4.33 0.43
N ILE A 754 -0.94 5.09 -0.37
CA ILE A 754 0.23 5.86 0.06
C ILE A 754 -0.17 7.34 0.02
N GLU A 755 -0.46 7.92 1.18
CA GLU A 755 -0.80 9.34 1.29
C GLU A 755 0.44 10.23 1.24
N ASP A 756 1.54 9.78 1.84
CA ASP A 756 2.84 10.45 1.89
C ASP A 756 3.95 9.43 1.62
N ALA A 757 4.52 9.48 0.43
CA ALA A 757 5.55 8.54 0.00
C ALA A 757 6.86 8.71 0.80
N ILE A 758 7.16 9.93 1.26
CA ILE A 758 8.36 10.21 2.06
C ILE A 758 8.21 9.63 3.46
N ALA A 759 7.08 9.91 4.11
CA ALA A 759 6.80 9.36 5.44
C ALA A 759 6.72 7.81 5.41
N ALA A 760 6.19 7.22 4.33
CA ALA A 760 6.20 5.78 4.13
C ALA A 760 7.62 5.23 4.00
N ASP A 761 8.49 5.85 3.18
CA ASP A 761 9.91 5.48 3.02
C ASP A 761 10.66 5.55 4.36
N GLU A 762 10.52 6.66 5.10
CA GLU A 762 11.10 6.82 6.43
C GLU A 762 10.62 5.74 7.41
N THR A 763 9.32 5.43 7.38
CA THR A 763 8.72 4.42 8.26
C THR A 763 9.26 3.02 7.96
N PHE A 764 9.29 2.61 6.68
CA PHE A 764 9.84 1.31 6.30
C PHE A 764 11.34 1.22 6.60
N THR A 765 12.12 2.25 6.30
CA THR A 765 13.57 2.30 6.63
C THR A 765 13.80 2.20 8.15
N MET A 766 13.02 2.90 8.95
CA MET A 766 13.14 2.86 10.42
C MET A 766 12.74 1.50 10.99
N LEU A 767 11.60 0.95 10.56
CA LEU A 767 11.06 -0.31 11.11
C LEU A 767 11.82 -1.53 10.61
N MET A 768 12.17 -1.56 9.33
CA MET A 768 12.67 -2.73 8.62
C MET A 768 14.16 -2.64 8.26
N GLY A 769 14.77 -1.46 8.32
CA GLY A 769 16.19 -1.24 8.01
C GLY A 769 17.17 -1.81 9.03
N ASP A 770 18.47 -1.67 8.78
CA ASP A 770 19.53 -2.28 9.62
C ASP A 770 19.78 -1.53 10.93
N LEU A 771 19.50 -0.24 10.99
CA LEU A 771 19.78 0.58 12.17
C LEU A 771 18.80 0.28 13.32
N VAL A 772 19.34 -0.15 14.45
CA VAL A 772 18.55 -0.47 15.65
C VAL A 772 18.13 0.78 16.46
N PRO A 773 18.98 1.83 16.62
CA PRO A 773 18.65 2.96 17.49
C PRO A 773 17.36 3.71 17.12
N PRO A 774 17.07 4.02 15.82
CA PRO A 774 15.82 4.67 15.44
C PRO A 774 14.60 3.85 15.81
N ARG A 775 14.64 2.53 15.55
CA ARG A 775 13.55 1.60 15.88
C ARG A 775 13.33 1.51 17.39
N ARG A 776 14.40 1.45 18.19
CA ARG A 776 14.30 1.48 19.65
C ARG A 776 13.64 2.76 20.15
N LYS A 777 14.05 3.92 19.61
CA LYS A 777 13.47 5.21 19.97
C LYS A 777 11.97 5.26 19.61
N PHE A 778 11.60 4.77 18.44
CA PHE A 778 10.20 4.67 18.01
C PHE A 778 9.36 3.84 18.99
N ILE A 779 9.83 2.63 19.36
CA ILE A 779 9.16 1.75 20.33
C ILE A 779 9.00 2.47 21.68
N GLN A 780 10.05 3.13 22.18
CA GLN A 780 10.00 3.85 23.46
C GLN A 780 9.01 5.03 23.41
N THR A 781 8.97 5.77 22.30
CA THR A 781 8.08 6.92 22.15
C THR A 781 6.62 6.50 22.10
N HIS A 782 6.30 5.36 21.45
CA HIS A 782 4.93 4.87 21.25
C HIS A 782 4.51 3.78 22.24
N ALA A 783 5.34 3.47 23.24
CA ALA A 783 5.03 2.43 24.23
C ALA A 783 3.74 2.74 25.02
N VAL A 784 3.42 4.01 25.23
CA VAL A 784 2.19 4.46 25.92
C VAL A 784 0.92 4.23 25.10
N ASP A 785 1.05 4.11 23.79
CA ASP A 785 -0.08 3.91 22.86
C ASP A 785 -0.49 2.43 22.77
N VAL A 786 0.34 1.53 23.26
CA VAL A 786 0.11 0.09 23.19
C VAL A 786 -0.95 -0.31 24.21
N LYS A 787 -2.12 -0.73 23.72
CA LYS A 787 -3.26 -1.12 24.57
C LYS A 787 -3.35 -2.61 24.86
N ASN A 788 -2.79 -3.47 24.02
CA ASN A 788 -2.87 -4.93 24.15
C ASN A 788 -1.50 -5.55 23.86
N LEU A 789 -0.74 -5.82 24.92
CA LEU A 789 0.44 -6.68 24.82
C LEU A 789 -0.05 -8.13 24.99
N ASP A 790 0.15 -8.95 23.97
CA ASP A 790 0.02 -10.41 24.08
C ASP A 790 1.30 -10.93 24.76
N VAL A 791 1.27 -11.00 26.10
CA VAL A 791 2.38 -11.44 26.95
C VAL A 791 2.16 -12.90 27.34
#